data_c453e6f8f931fc56f0c67e6140c725d5
#
_entry.id   c453e6f8f931fc56f0c67e6140c725d5
#
_cell.length_a   1.000
_cell.length_b   1.000
_cell.length_c   1.000
_cell.angle_alpha   90.00
_cell.angle_beta   90.00
_cell.angle_gamma   90.00
#
_symmetry.space_group_name_H-M   'P 1'
#
loop_
_entity.id
_entity.type
_entity.pdbx_description
1 polymer ?
#
loop_
_entity_poly.entity_id
_entity_poly.type
_entity_poly.pdbx_seq_one_letter_code
_entity_poly.pdbx_strand_id
1 'polypeptide(L)'
;MIQTMRRAVVLLATTALAVTGLLLVAPTAQAARAAQTANVPTVYVDTTGGYYRTNYAGAPVTPSSGSAAWSAVNGSGSHTIGAFTTTEVVDPLNPLNNFVDSGQGEIRGRGNYTWKTLPLLHTFSAWTQSQGGVTFSSSAVSKRPYQLKLSAGRDVLGMGSGKTWILLANHGDASLIRNKVAQDLAAEYGLPYTPQSRFVDLVVNGEYLGNYLLTEKVQEGGRRVPLKDPGAVLVEMDNNYCDTEPSALRWRSASGNCFVLSDANNGDIPDPTVSGGSITLPAHVAAGWQVFKDRVTAFEAALNAKDWNTVQSLIDVDSFVKYYFIYEFTENPEIARSSIYFWMDASVNSKLNAGPTWDFDSSLGTYTDPTYGGNASVLYVRNIGTYRSGLMWYQDLFKMSQYTAAATTLYQTQLKLPTEESVVKVGRYTALMSASANKNFQRWRILGGRTLFPPFQNSYSSTWQGEVNKVTSFMQRRISLLNATYAPGISATASDCKTVAATAAIPAAGAFNPLDPCRMLDTRTGNGAPSGAVAANGEVSLKVTGRGGIPATGVSAVLLNVTVANPTGTGTISAYPAGANPGETTNLSFVANQVVANQVTVKVGDGGVVKLKNSAGGSVHVIADVAGFYVDGATTEAGAFQAMAPVRILDTTKAGSTFVRVPGNGTIDLPVVSAASGVPATAGSVDLNVTAVNPASDGHISVYPTGARPNPIVSNANFKNGQTVANAVTVKLGTDGKVTLENGGTGAVDLLVDVNGYFLGGTATQSGMFVPLAPARILDSRTGVGMPKGDFSAGTPRMLNNFEVVPLKVAGAGGVNATTAGAVVMNMTIANPTQVGYLTVFPTGTVRPQVSSINFTQWQDIPNLVTVKLGTGGSVNLYNMNAGQTNLVSDVAGYYIK
;
A
#
# COMPACT_ATOMS: atom_id res chain seq x y z
N MET A 1 -29.90 41.06 -52.73
CA MET A 1 -29.27 40.81 -53.99
C MET A 1 -27.85 40.32 -53.68
N ILE A 2 -27.73 39.03 -53.69
CA ILE A 2 -26.76 38.27 -54.35
C ILE A 2 -25.35 38.41 -53.75
N GLN A 3 -25.00 37.37 -52.96
CA GLN A 3 -24.00 36.32 -53.24
C GLN A 3 -22.54 36.79 -53.14
N THR A 4 -21.61 36.13 -52.64
CA THR A 4 -21.26 34.78 -52.28
C THR A 4 -19.78 34.73 -52.00
N MET A 5 -19.40 33.98 -51.01
CA MET A 5 -18.30 32.99 -50.98
C MET A 5 -16.99 33.23 -51.74
N ARG A 6 -15.94 32.97 -50.98
CA ARG A 6 -14.75 32.15 -51.29
C ARG A 6 -13.43 32.84 -51.58
N ARG A 7 -12.48 32.49 -50.83
CA ARG A 7 -11.20 31.79 -51.04
C ARG A 7 -10.00 32.51 -50.46
N ALA A 8 -9.34 31.78 -49.60
CA ALA A 8 -7.94 31.98 -49.26
C ALA A 8 -7.04 31.88 -50.51
N VAL A 9 -6.12 32.79 -50.63
CA VAL A 9 -4.96 32.66 -51.55
C VAL A 9 -3.70 33.01 -50.78
N VAL A 10 -2.83 32.05 -50.73
CA VAL A 10 -1.44 32.12 -50.28
C VAL A 10 -0.68 33.06 -51.22
N LEU A 11 0.06 34.02 -50.65
CA LEU A 11 1.09 34.76 -51.40
C LEU A 11 2.43 34.50 -50.75
N LEU A 12 3.26 33.76 -51.47
CA LEU A 12 4.71 33.66 -51.22
C LEU A 12 5.38 34.99 -51.58
N ALA A 13 6.12 35.53 -50.66
CA ALA A 13 7.12 36.54 -50.95
C ALA A 13 8.50 35.97 -50.53
N THR A 14 9.30 35.68 -51.52
CA THR A 14 10.72 35.32 -51.43
C THR A 14 11.53 36.54 -51.06
N THR A 15 12.18 36.47 -49.89
CA THR A 15 13.40 37.26 -49.61
C THR A 15 14.49 36.30 -49.14
N ALA A 16 15.50 36.14 -49.96
CA ALA A 16 16.69 35.38 -49.62
C ALA A 16 17.49 36.17 -48.59
N LEU A 17 17.71 35.55 -47.40
CA LEU A 17 18.77 35.91 -46.49
C LEU A 17 19.58 34.63 -46.22
N ALA A 18 20.83 34.68 -46.64
CA ALA A 18 21.80 33.64 -46.30
C ALA A 18 22.01 33.61 -44.77
N VAL A 19 21.60 32.54 -44.13
CA VAL A 19 21.98 32.19 -42.78
C VAL A 19 22.63 30.82 -42.83
N THR A 20 23.87 30.80 -42.45
CA THR A 20 24.75 29.65 -42.23
C THR A 20 24.01 28.53 -41.51
N GLY A 21 24.10 27.33 -42.09
CA GLY A 21 23.43 26.14 -41.65
C GLY A 21 23.72 25.73 -40.24
N LEU A 22 22.73 25.87 -39.37
CA LEU A 22 22.50 24.95 -38.25
C LEU A 22 21.38 24.02 -38.71
N LEU A 23 21.72 22.85 -39.15
CA LEU A 23 20.78 21.75 -39.27
C LEU A 23 20.29 21.42 -37.84
N LEU A 24 19.18 22.03 -37.46
CA LEU A 24 18.31 21.48 -36.43
C LEU A 24 17.75 20.18 -37.00
N VAL A 25 18.42 19.08 -36.76
CA VAL A 25 17.83 17.76 -36.87
C VAL A 25 16.68 17.76 -35.85
N ALA A 26 15.44 17.92 -36.31
CA ALA A 26 14.28 17.61 -35.51
C ALA A 26 14.48 16.19 -34.95
N PRO A 27 14.30 15.95 -33.64
CA PRO A 27 14.39 14.59 -33.15
C PRO A 27 13.30 13.80 -33.89
N THR A 28 13.72 12.84 -34.68
CA THR A 28 12.83 11.81 -35.22
C THR A 28 12.06 11.26 -34.04
N ALA A 29 10.74 11.33 -34.06
CA ALA A 29 9.88 10.71 -33.06
C ALA A 29 10.25 9.22 -33.04
N GLN A 30 11.06 8.82 -32.07
CA GLN A 30 11.43 7.43 -31.86
C GLN A 30 10.15 6.72 -31.46
N ALA A 31 9.73 5.74 -32.23
CA ALA A 31 8.54 4.96 -31.92
C ALA A 31 8.69 4.44 -30.48
N ALA A 32 7.69 4.68 -29.65
CA ALA A 32 7.71 4.26 -28.24
C ALA A 32 8.02 2.76 -28.16
N ARG A 33 9.02 2.40 -27.40
CA ARG A 33 9.41 1.01 -27.17
C ARG A 33 8.31 0.28 -26.42
N ALA A 34 8.14 -1.02 -26.69
CA ALA A 34 7.23 -1.85 -25.93
C ALA A 34 7.90 -2.37 -24.65
N ALA A 35 7.11 -2.57 -23.60
CA ALA A 35 7.58 -3.22 -22.37
C ALA A 35 8.10 -4.63 -22.68
N GLN A 36 9.10 -5.08 -21.94
CA GLN A 36 9.69 -6.42 -22.10
C GLN A 36 8.76 -7.54 -21.62
N THR A 37 7.93 -7.24 -20.63
CA THR A 37 6.90 -8.15 -20.11
C THR A 37 5.61 -7.37 -19.84
N ALA A 38 4.47 -8.06 -19.81
CA ALA A 38 3.16 -7.42 -19.73
C ALA A 38 2.84 -6.82 -18.33
N ASN A 39 3.54 -7.29 -17.29
CA ASN A 39 3.16 -7.01 -15.90
C ASN A 39 4.21 -6.20 -15.13
N VAL A 40 5.35 -5.93 -15.71
CA VAL A 40 6.46 -5.22 -15.07
C VAL A 40 6.92 -4.09 -15.97
N PRO A 41 7.08 -2.86 -15.45
CA PRO A 41 7.65 -1.75 -16.21
C PRO A 41 9.04 -2.06 -16.72
N THR A 42 9.40 -1.50 -17.86
CA THR A 42 10.75 -1.61 -18.45
C THR A 42 11.45 -0.27 -18.41
N VAL A 43 12.67 -0.27 -17.88
CA VAL A 43 13.60 0.87 -17.93
C VAL A 43 14.59 0.63 -19.05
N TYR A 44 14.57 1.49 -20.05
CA TYR A 44 15.51 1.52 -21.17
C TYR A 44 16.55 2.61 -20.90
N VAL A 45 17.82 2.27 -21.03
CA VAL A 45 18.93 3.22 -20.89
C VAL A 45 19.82 3.09 -22.13
N ASP A 46 19.93 4.17 -22.89
CA ASP A 46 20.86 4.26 -24.02
C ASP A 46 22.01 5.19 -23.67
N THR A 47 23.23 4.71 -23.81
CA THR A 47 24.45 5.44 -23.44
C THR A 47 25.24 5.87 -24.67
N THR A 48 25.88 7.04 -24.58
CA THR A 48 26.90 7.48 -25.54
C THR A 48 28.29 7.23 -25.01
N GLY A 49 29.14 6.57 -25.78
CA GLY A 49 30.52 6.21 -25.38
C GLY A 49 30.56 5.07 -24.37
N GLY A 50 31.71 4.45 -24.21
CA GLY A 50 32.03 3.49 -23.17
C GLY A 50 30.96 2.42 -22.86
N TYR A 51 30.75 1.56 -23.81
CA TYR A 51 29.69 0.56 -23.75
C TYR A 51 30.25 -0.83 -23.46
N TYR A 52 29.52 -1.57 -22.61
CA TYR A 52 29.89 -2.93 -22.24
C TYR A 52 28.80 -3.92 -22.64
N ARG A 53 29.13 -4.87 -23.52
CA ARG A 53 28.24 -5.94 -23.94
C ARG A 53 28.57 -7.25 -23.24
N THR A 54 27.57 -7.95 -22.76
CA THR A 54 27.64 -9.38 -22.52
C THR A 54 26.81 -10.07 -23.58
N ASN A 55 27.33 -11.13 -24.18
CA ASN A 55 26.50 -11.97 -25.04
C ASN A 55 25.49 -12.78 -24.20
N TYR A 56 24.50 -13.37 -24.82
CA TYR A 56 23.44 -14.14 -24.15
C TYR A 56 23.98 -15.33 -23.34
N ALA A 57 25.19 -15.79 -23.62
CA ALA A 57 25.88 -16.84 -22.86
C ALA A 57 26.69 -16.29 -21.67
N GLY A 58 26.67 -14.98 -21.46
CA GLY A 58 27.40 -14.34 -20.37
C GLY A 58 28.90 -14.14 -20.65
N ALA A 59 29.38 -14.45 -21.83
CA ALA A 59 30.78 -14.20 -22.17
C ALA A 59 31.02 -12.71 -22.45
N PRO A 60 32.17 -12.15 -22.00
CA PRO A 60 32.52 -10.77 -22.29
C PRO A 60 32.66 -10.56 -23.79
N VAL A 61 32.05 -9.49 -24.31
CA VAL A 61 32.37 -8.97 -25.62
C VAL A 61 33.40 -7.87 -25.42
N THR A 62 34.55 -8.00 -26.01
CA THR A 62 35.61 -6.97 -25.96
C THR A 62 35.05 -5.62 -26.43
N PRO A 63 35.27 -4.52 -25.67
CA PRO A 63 34.87 -3.19 -26.08
C PRO A 63 35.49 -2.86 -27.45
N SER A 64 34.69 -2.27 -28.34
CA SER A 64 35.26 -1.67 -29.55
C SER A 64 36.26 -0.58 -29.14
N SER A 65 37.38 -0.52 -29.85
CA SER A 65 38.44 0.46 -29.60
C SER A 65 37.88 1.89 -29.51
N GLY A 66 38.00 2.52 -28.34
CA GLY A 66 37.48 3.87 -28.06
C GLY A 66 36.63 4.00 -26.82
N SER A 67 36.17 2.90 -26.21
CA SER A 67 35.58 2.95 -24.89
C SER A 67 36.67 3.25 -23.88
N ALA A 68 36.44 4.27 -23.07
CA ALA A 68 37.26 4.50 -21.88
C ALA A 68 37.37 3.15 -21.16
N ALA A 69 38.56 2.62 -21.13
CA ALA A 69 38.83 1.35 -20.51
C ALA A 69 38.16 1.35 -19.11
N TRP A 70 37.51 0.28 -18.79
CA TRP A 70 37.22 -0.06 -17.40
C TRP A 70 38.60 -0.20 -16.73
N SER A 71 39.27 0.93 -16.50
CA SER A 71 40.43 0.95 -15.65
C SER A 71 39.96 0.45 -14.30
N ALA A 72 40.55 -0.65 -13.85
CA ALA A 72 40.40 -1.07 -12.49
C ALA A 72 40.90 0.08 -11.63
N VAL A 73 39.98 0.94 -11.19
CA VAL A 73 40.26 1.91 -10.16
C VAL A 73 40.36 1.08 -8.90
N ASN A 74 41.58 0.88 -8.44
CA ASN A 74 41.85 0.34 -7.12
C ASN A 74 41.21 1.29 -6.13
N GLY A 75 40.13 0.85 -5.52
CA GLY A 75 39.43 1.64 -4.50
C GLY A 75 37.92 1.53 -4.63
N SER A 76 37.23 1.90 -3.62
CA SER A 76 35.80 1.92 -3.37
C SER A 76 34.96 2.78 -4.32
N GLY A 77 35.38 3.00 -5.55
CA GLY A 77 34.72 3.85 -6.53
C GLY A 77 33.55 3.19 -7.25
N SER A 78 32.47 3.90 -7.42
CA SER A 78 31.41 3.58 -8.37
C SER A 78 31.95 3.68 -9.79
N HIS A 79 31.75 2.66 -10.63
CA HIS A 79 32.23 2.68 -12.02
C HIS A 79 31.18 3.33 -12.92
N THR A 80 31.52 4.44 -13.53
CA THR A 80 30.70 5.08 -14.56
C THR A 80 30.74 4.25 -15.84
N ILE A 81 29.56 3.84 -16.33
CA ILE A 81 29.43 3.12 -17.61
C ILE A 81 29.51 4.11 -18.79
N GLY A 82 29.18 5.35 -18.53
CA GLY A 82 29.20 6.43 -19.51
C GLY A 82 28.08 7.44 -19.24
N ALA A 83 28.19 8.62 -19.80
CA ALA A 83 27.09 9.54 -19.88
C ALA A 83 26.02 8.94 -20.79
N PHE A 84 24.78 8.85 -20.31
CA PHE A 84 23.69 8.36 -21.14
C PHE A 84 22.91 9.51 -21.78
N THR A 85 22.42 9.29 -22.96
CA THR A 85 21.65 10.28 -23.70
C THR A 85 20.17 10.20 -23.42
N THR A 86 19.68 9.01 -23.14
CA THR A 86 18.23 8.79 -22.98
C THR A 86 17.95 7.70 -21.95
N THR A 87 17.03 8.01 -21.03
CA THR A 87 16.35 7.00 -20.21
C THR A 87 14.87 7.04 -20.54
N GLU A 88 14.30 5.91 -20.92
CA GLU A 88 12.88 5.75 -21.19
C GLU A 88 12.28 4.74 -20.20
N VAL A 89 11.16 5.10 -19.59
CA VAL A 89 10.36 4.19 -18.76
C VAL A 89 9.08 3.88 -19.51
N VAL A 90 8.81 2.59 -19.69
CA VAL A 90 7.59 2.07 -20.30
C VAL A 90 6.88 1.20 -19.26
N ASP A 91 5.75 1.67 -18.75
CA ASP A 91 4.92 0.96 -17.79
C ASP A 91 3.69 0.38 -18.50
N PRO A 92 3.62 -0.94 -18.69
CA PRO A 92 2.49 -1.57 -19.37
C PRO A 92 1.22 -1.56 -18.53
N LEU A 93 1.33 -1.30 -17.23
CA LEU A 93 0.20 -1.28 -16.29
C LEU A 93 -0.37 0.13 -16.14
N ASN A 94 0.44 1.15 -16.29
CA ASN A 94 0.01 2.53 -16.18
C ASN A 94 0.78 3.44 -17.16
N PRO A 95 0.25 3.67 -18.37
CA PRO A 95 0.91 4.52 -19.37
C PRO A 95 1.20 5.96 -18.92
N LEU A 96 0.55 6.45 -17.86
CA LEU A 96 0.84 7.78 -17.28
C LEU A 96 2.23 7.84 -16.61
N ASN A 97 2.80 6.69 -16.27
CA ASN A 97 4.17 6.58 -15.76
C ASN A 97 5.23 6.59 -16.86
N ASN A 98 4.83 6.53 -18.12
CA ASN A 98 5.77 6.53 -19.23
C ASN A 98 6.43 7.90 -19.38
N PHE A 99 7.73 7.90 -19.52
CA PHE A 99 8.46 9.12 -19.82
C PHE A 99 9.76 8.83 -20.59
N VAL A 100 10.28 9.84 -21.24
CA VAL A 100 11.61 9.87 -21.82
C VAL A 100 12.39 11.02 -21.19
N ASP A 101 13.56 10.72 -20.63
CA ASP A 101 14.55 11.67 -20.16
C ASP A 101 15.70 11.74 -21.18
N SER A 102 15.67 12.73 -22.05
CA SER A 102 16.66 12.95 -23.12
C SER A 102 17.85 13.84 -22.71
N GLY A 103 17.91 14.23 -21.42
CA GLY A 103 18.98 15.05 -20.89
C GLY A 103 20.26 14.25 -20.63
N GLN A 104 21.29 14.95 -20.18
CA GLN A 104 22.54 14.34 -19.74
C GLN A 104 22.37 13.76 -18.34
N GLY A 105 22.38 12.47 -18.23
CA GLY A 105 22.40 11.74 -16.98
C GLY A 105 23.56 10.76 -16.94
N GLU A 106 23.52 9.81 -16.01
CA GLU A 106 24.54 8.76 -15.92
C GLU A 106 23.98 7.46 -15.38
N ILE A 107 24.60 6.36 -15.78
CA ILE A 107 24.42 5.05 -15.16
C ILE A 107 25.76 4.56 -14.62
N ARG A 108 25.78 4.10 -13.38
CA ARG A 108 26.99 3.63 -12.70
C ARG A 108 26.77 2.23 -12.15
N GLY A 109 27.78 1.38 -12.22
CA GLY A 109 27.83 0.15 -11.44
C GLY A 109 27.97 0.47 -9.94
N ARG A 110 27.30 -0.30 -9.07
CA ARG A 110 27.43 -0.19 -7.62
C ARG A 110 27.94 -1.49 -7.00
N GLY A 111 28.46 -1.37 -5.82
CA GLY A 111 28.85 -2.50 -5.00
C GLY A 111 30.15 -2.28 -4.22
N ASN A 112 30.23 -2.75 -2.96
CA ASN A 112 31.34 -2.54 -2.03
C ASN A 112 32.24 -3.77 -1.79
N TYR A 113 32.10 -4.84 -2.51
CA TYR A 113 32.92 -6.06 -2.29
C TYR A 113 34.22 -6.00 -3.09
N THR A 114 35.25 -6.72 -2.71
CA THR A 114 36.53 -6.83 -3.45
C THR A 114 36.37 -7.22 -4.93
N TRP A 115 35.24 -7.77 -5.27
CA TRP A 115 34.73 -8.00 -6.61
C TRP A 115 34.24 -6.74 -7.35
N LYS A 116 34.13 -5.56 -6.67
CA LYS A 116 33.86 -4.28 -7.34
C LYS A 116 34.86 -3.87 -8.38
N THR A 117 36.06 -4.31 -8.22
CA THR A 117 37.16 -4.06 -9.15
C THR A 117 37.13 -4.99 -10.36
N LEU A 118 36.26 -5.98 -10.38
CA LEU A 118 36.17 -6.89 -11.50
C LEU A 118 35.23 -6.35 -12.58
N PRO A 119 35.49 -6.62 -13.87
CA PRO A 119 34.59 -6.22 -14.95
C PRO A 119 33.16 -6.73 -14.72
N LEU A 120 32.18 -6.18 -15.42
CA LEU A 120 30.74 -6.51 -15.34
C LEU A 120 30.43 -8.02 -15.25
N LEU A 121 31.39 -8.83 -15.58
CA LEU A 121 31.38 -10.28 -15.49
C LEU A 121 32.27 -10.70 -14.33
N HIS A 122 31.64 -11.18 -13.25
CA HIS A 122 32.38 -11.82 -12.20
C HIS A 122 32.77 -13.24 -12.61
N THR A 123 34.05 -13.45 -12.74
CA THR A 123 34.59 -14.79 -12.57
C THR A 123 34.88 -14.98 -11.08
N PHE A 124 34.14 -15.86 -10.43
CA PHE A 124 34.37 -16.23 -9.02
C PHE A 124 35.67 -17.02 -8.83
N SER A 125 36.64 -16.90 -9.71
CA SER A 125 37.93 -17.57 -9.62
C SER A 125 38.80 -17.11 -8.44
N ALA A 126 38.45 -16.04 -7.74
CA ALA A 126 39.16 -15.59 -6.54
C ALA A 126 38.69 -16.25 -5.23
N TRP A 127 37.64 -17.06 -5.26
CA TRP A 127 37.16 -17.79 -4.08
C TRP A 127 37.57 -19.25 -4.19
N THR A 128 38.87 -19.52 -4.08
CA THR A 128 39.35 -20.86 -3.75
C THR A 128 39.21 -21.05 -2.26
N GLN A 129 38.06 -21.41 -1.74
CA GLN A 129 37.92 -22.04 -0.45
C GLN A 129 37.83 -23.54 -0.68
N SER A 130 38.88 -24.23 -0.31
CA SER A 130 38.90 -25.69 -0.17
C SER A 130 38.18 -26.07 1.10
N GLN A 131 36.91 -26.46 1.00
CA GLN A 131 36.24 -27.20 2.04
C GLN A 131 35.77 -28.54 1.45
N GLY A 132 36.26 -29.64 2.03
CA GLY A 132 35.86 -30.97 1.62
C GLY A 132 36.40 -31.45 0.26
N GLY A 133 37.54 -30.97 -0.20
CA GLY A 133 38.19 -31.47 -1.43
C GLY A 133 37.55 -31.02 -2.75
N VAL A 134 36.65 -30.06 -2.73
CA VAL A 134 36.00 -29.53 -3.92
C VAL A 134 36.61 -28.18 -4.28
N THR A 135 37.36 -28.12 -5.38
CA THR A 135 37.86 -26.87 -5.97
C THR A 135 36.78 -26.24 -6.83
N PHE A 136 36.34 -25.03 -6.48
CA PHE A 136 35.40 -24.29 -7.28
C PHE A 136 36.16 -23.55 -8.40
N SER A 137 36.25 -24.13 -9.57
CA SER A 137 36.58 -23.42 -10.81
C SER A 137 35.27 -22.96 -11.43
N SER A 138 34.96 -21.71 -11.42
CA SER A 138 33.79 -21.26 -12.15
C SER A 138 33.93 -19.86 -12.66
N SER A 139 33.70 -19.71 -13.92
CA SER A 139 33.35 -18.51 -14.62
C SER A 139 31.87 -18.17 -14.35
N ALA A 140 31.46 -17.95 -13.12
CA ALA A 140 30.10 -17.53 -12.82
C ALA A 140 29.98 -16.03 -13.07
N VAL A 141 29.12 -15.67 -14.00
CA VAL A 141 28.80 -14.27 -14.34
C VAL A 141 27.77 -13.76 -13.35
N SER A 142 28.05 -12.66 -12.66
CA SER A 142 27.11 -12.04 -11.72
C SER A 142 26.39 -10.86 -12.34
N LYS A 143 25.12 -10.73 -11.97
CA LYS A 143 24.26 -9.61 -12.32
C LYS A 143 24.60 -8.43 -11.40
N ARG A 144 24.85 -7.25 -11.98
CA ARG A 144 25.27 -6.07 -11.20
C ARG A 144 24.13 -5.17 -10.78
N PRO A 145 24.22 -4.55 -9.59
CA PRO A 145 23.42 -3.39 -9.25
C PRO A 145 23.93 -2.13 -9.94
N TYR A 146 23.02 -1.19 -10.21
CA TYR A 146 23.36 0.09 -10.83
C TYR A 146 22.79 1.26 -10.05
N GLN A 147 23.43 2.41 -10.19
CA GLN A 147 22.87 3.71 -9.88
C GLN A 147 22.51 4.43 -11.17
N LEU A 148 21.27 4.85 -11.28
CA LEU A 148 20.75 5.64 -12.39
C LEU A 148 20.56 7.08 -11.90
N LYS A 149 21.13 8.06 -12.62
CA LYS A 149 20.94 9.47 -12.31
C LYS A 149 20.32 10.15 -13.53
N LEU A 150 19.12 10.65 -13.38
CA LEU A 150 18.39 11.36 -14.41
C LEU A 150 18.95 12.78 -14.58
N SER A 151 18.67 13.40 -15.73
CA SER A 151 19.07 14.79 -15.99
C SER A 151 18.42 15.77 -15.02
N ALA A 152 17.17 15.51 -14.66
CA ALA A 152 16.38 16.29 -13.70
C ALA A 152 15.61 15.35 -12.75
N GLY A 153 15.11 15.90 -11.65
CA GLY A 153 14.20 15.17 -10.77
C GLY A 153 12.88 14.87 -11.48
N ARG A 154 12.50 13.58 -11.50
CA ARG A 154 11.24 13.10 -12.08
C ARG A 154 10.56 12.11 -11.16
N ASP A 155 9.24 12.07 -11.23
CA ASP A 155 8.49 10.97 -10.63
C ASP A 155 8.70 9.72 -11.47
N VAL A 156 9.29 8.69 -10.87
CA VAL A 156 9.53 7.42 -11.53
C VAL A 156 8.57 6.38 -10.97
N LEU A 157 7.63 5.91 -11.77
CA LEU A 157 6.66 4.87 -11.43
C LEU A 157 5.82 5.19 -10.18
N GLY A 158 5.48 6.46 -9.98
CA GLY A 158 4.67 6.90 -8.84
C GLY A 158 5.40 6.89 -7.50
N MET A 159 6.74 6.78 -7.51
CA MET A 159 7.56 6.82 -6.29
C MET A 159 7.94 8.25 -5.88
N GLY A 160 7.45 9.26 -6.62
CA GLY A 160 7.74 10.66 -6.39
C GLY A 160 8.99 11.17 -7.09
N SER A 161 9.19 12.49 -7.05
CA SER A 161 10.28 13.14 -7.77
C SER A 161 11.64 12.82 -7.15
N GLY A 162 12.54 12.30 -7.96
CA GLY A 162 13.92 12.01 -7.60
C GLY A 162 14.83 12.07 -8.81
N LYS A 163 16.07 12.48 -8.60
CA LYS A 163 17.10 12.49 -9.65
C LYS A 163 17.90 11.19 -9.66
N THR A 164 18.18 10.62 -8.50
CA THR A 164 19.04 9.45 -8.34
C THR A 164 18.22 8.24 -7.89
N TRP A 165 18.36 7.13 -8.58
CA TRP A 165 17.66 5.87 -8.38
C TRP A 165 18.64 4.71 -8.31
N ILE A 166 18.29 3.64 -7.60
CA ILE A 166 19.11 2.45 -7.49
C ILE A 166 18.37 1.28 -8.14
N LEU A 167 19.09 0.52 -8.91
CA LEU A 167 18.64 -0.73 -9.54
C LEU A 167 19.33 -1.88 -8.81
N LEU A 168 18.66 -2.46 -7.83
CA LEU A 168 19.15 -3.62 -7.09
C LEU A 168 19.04 -4.87 -7.97
N ALA A 169 20.15 -5.57 -8.12
CA ALA A 169 20.22 -6.72 -9.01
C ALA A 169 19.54 -7.97 -8.45
N ASN A 170 19.45 -8.09 -7.12
CA ASN A 170 18.95 -9.28 -6.42
C ASN A 170 19.60 -10.58 -6.93
N HIS A 171 20.87 -10.55 -7.27
CA HIS A 171 21.55 -11.73 -7.86
C HIS A 171 21.78 -12.83 -6.82
N GLY A 172 22.14 -12.45 -5.59
CA GLY A 172 22.26 -13.36 -4.44
C GLY A 172 20.91 -13.81 -3.88
N ASP A 173 19.84 -13.09 -4.22
CA ASP A 173 18.46 -13.43 -3.86
C ASP A 173 17.75 -14.07 -5.05
N ALA A 174 17.82 -15.40 -5.17
CA ALA A 174 17.12 -16.12 -6.23
C ALA A 174 15.58 -16.06 -6.14
N SER A 175 15.03 -15.56 -5.03
CA SER A 175 13.59 -15.26 -4.93
C SER A 175 13.21 -13.93 -5.59
N LEU A 176 14.16 -12.99 -5.71
CA LEU A 176 14.02 -11.62 -6.21
C LEU A 176 13.17 -10.69 -5.35
N ILE A 177 12.72 -11.11 -4.16
CA ILE A 177 11.69 -10.38 -3.37
C ILE A 177 12.14 -9.91 -1.99
N ARG A 178 13.28 -10.37 -1.46
CA ARG A 178 13.68 -10.11 -0.06
C ARG A 178 13.77 -8.63 0.27
N ASN A 179 14.45 -7.85 -0.56
CA ASN A 179 14.51 -6.40 -0.41
C ASN A 179 13.13 -5.75 -0.45
N LYS A 180 12.26 -6.19 -1.36
CA LYS A 180 10.89 -5.66 -1.48
C LYS A 180 10.05 -5.95 -0.25
N VAL A 181 10.11 -7.18 0.27
CA VAL A 181 9.39 -7.56 1.50
C VAL A 181 9.82 -6.69 2.68
N ALA A 182 11.12 -6.50 2.87
CA ALA A 182 11.64 -5.70 3.99
C ALA A 182 11.26 -4.22 3.87
N GLN A 183 11.39 -3.64 2.68
CA GLN A 183 11.03 -2.24 2.44
C GLN A 183 9.52 -1.98 2.63
N ASP A 184 8.67 -2.84 2.08
CA ASP A 184 7.23 -2.67 2.24
C ASP A 184 6.79 -2.87 3.69
N LEU A 185 7.40 -3.83 4.40
CA LEU A 185 7.13 -4.03 5.82
C LEU A 185 7.57 -2.81 6.65
N ALA A 186 8.73 -2.23 6.36
CA ALA A 186 9.22 -1.04 7.04
C ALA A 186 8.28 0.17 6.83
N ALA A 187 7.77 0.33 5.62
CA ALA A 187 6.77 1.36 5.31
C ALA A 187 5.47 1.16 6.11
N GLU A 188 5.01 -0.08 6.23
CA GLU A 188 3.79 -0.40 6.98
C GLU A 188 3.96 -0.30 8.49
N TYR A 189 5.16 -0.54 8.99
CA TYR A 189 5.49 -0.24 10.37
C TYR A 189 5.49 1.26 10.65
N GLY A 190 5.46 2.09 9.60
CA GLY A 190 5.50 3.55 9.73
C GLY A 190 6.86 4.04 10.22
N LEU A 191 7.95 3.50 9.71
CA LEU A 191 9.26 4.13 9.89
C LEU A 191 9.24 5.52 9.24
N PRO A 192 9.87 6.53 9.85
CA PRO A 192 9.82 7.92 9.38
C PRO A 192 10.17 8.10 7.91
N TYR A 193 11.07 7.28 7.40
CA TYR A 193 11.39 7.16 5.99
C TYR A 193 11.68 5.70 5.63
N THR A 194 11.14 5.27 4.51
CA THR A 194 11.43 3.95 3.91
C THR A 194 11.56 4.13 2.41
N PRO A 195 12.64 3.63 1.77
CA PRO A 195 12.79 3.70 0.32
C PRO A 195 11.64 3.00 -0.40
N GLN A 196 10.96 3.70 -1.28
CA GLN A 196 9.98 3.10 -2.16
C GLN A 196 10.68 2.30 -3.26
N SER A 197 10.01 1.25 -3.76
CA SER A 197 10.58 0.40 -4.80
C SER A 197 9.53 -0.19 -5.73
N ARG A 198 9.98 -0.49 -6.95
CA ARG A 198 9.18 -1.16 -7.99
C ARG A 198 10.04 -2.22 -8.69
N PHE A 199 9.44 -3.36 -8.98
CA PHE A 199 10.09 -4.32 -9.89
C PHE A 199 10.08 -3.77 -11.29
N VAL A 200 11.22 -3.88 -11.97
CA VAL A 200 11.38 -3.42 -13.36
C VAL A 200 12.22 -4.42 -14.16
N ASP A 201 11.99 -4.48 -15.44
CA ASP A 201 12.92 -5.05 -16.40
C ASP A 201 13.91 -3.99 -16.85
N LEU A 202 15.20 -4.30 -16.91
CA LEU A 202 16.25 -3.39 -17.35
C LEU A 202 16.80 -3.77 -18.72
N VAL A 203 16.83 -2.80 -19.61
CA VAL A 203 17.47 -2.90 -20.92
C VAL A 203 18.49 -1.77 -21.06
N VAL A 204 19.74 -2.11 -21.34
CA VAL A 204 20.81 -1.13 -21.59
C VAL A 204 21.35 -1.32 -22.99
N ASN A 205 21.34 -0.27 -23.79
CA ASN A 205 21.80 -0.28 -25.17
C ASN A 205 21.19 -1.43 -26.01
N GLY A 206 19.90 -1.68 -25.82
CA GLY A 206 19.16 -2.74 -26.50
C GLY A 206 19.35 -4.14 -25.91
N GLU A 207 20.21 -4.33 -24.91
CA GLU A 207 20.43 -5.62 -24.25
C GLU A 207 19.59 -5.75 -22.98
N TYR A 208 18.77 -6.80 -22.89
CA TYR A 208 18.00 -7.12 -21.68
C TYR A 208 18.93 -7.62 -20.57
N LEU A 209 18.99 -6.90 -19.45
CA LEU A 209 19.84 -7.25 -18.31
C LEU A 209 19.13 -8.03 -17.20
N GLY A 210 17.80 -8.14 -17.24
CA GLY A 210 17.04 -8.93 -16.28
C GLY A 210 16.04 -8.11 -15.49
N ASN A 211 15.40 -8.77 -14.53
CA ASN A 211 14.54 -8.13 -13.53
C ASN A 211 15.39 -7.42 -12.47
N TYR A 212 15.03 -6.22 -12.11
CA TYR A 212 15.66 -5.42 -11.05
C TYR A 212 14.60 -4.89 -10.08
N LEU A 213 15.02 -4.56 -8.88
CA LEU A 213 14.23 -3.73 -7.98
C LEU A 213 14.74 -2.30 -8.09
N LEU A 214 13.96 -1.45 -8.77
CA LEU A 214 14.21 -0.02 -8.83
C LEU A 214 13.76 0.59 -7.50
N THR A 215 14.65 1.28 -6.80
CA THR A 215 14.38 1.86 -5.48
C THR A 215 14.97 3.26 -5.35
N GLU A 216 14.44 4.03 -4.44
CA GLU A 216 15.03 5.30 -4.04
C GLU A 216 16.42 5.07 -3.43
N LYS A 217 17.33 6.01 -3.66
CA LYS A 217 18.61 6.03 -2.96
C LYS A 217 18.39 6.50 -1.52
N VAL A 218 19.00 5.84 -0.55
CA VAL A 218 19.10 6.34 0.82
C VAL A 218 19.95 7.60 0.79
N GLN A 219 19.29 8.74 0.96
CA GLN A 219 19.91 10.07 0.96
C GLN A 219 18.97 11.10 1.56
N GLU A 220 19.49 12.27 1.88
CA GLU A 220 18.70 13.45 2.25
C GLU A 220 17.73 13.84 1.11
N GLY A 221 16.60 14.46 1.49
CA GLY A 221 15.62 15.02 0.56
C GLY A 221 14.21 15.04 1.13
N GLY A 222 13.35 15.94 0.63
CA GLY A 222 12.03 16.20 1.19
C GLY A 222 11.09 14.98 1.26
N ARG A 223 11.25 14.00 0.38
CA ARG A 223 10.51 12.72 0.41
C ARG A 223 11.38 11.53 0.82
N ARG A 224 12.64 11.77 1.06
CA ARG A 224 13.62 10.78 1.51
C ARG A 224 13.91 11.03 2.98
N VAL A 225 15.14 10.83 3.46
CA VAL A 225 15.41 11.08 4.88
C VAL A 225 15.15 12.55 5.21
N PRO A 226 14.20 12.85 6.12
CA PRO A 226 13.69 14.20 6.32
C PRO A 226 14.59 15.02 7.26
N LEU A 227 15.79 15.28 6.83
CA LEU A 227 16.73 16.15 7.54
C LEU A 227 16.23 17.60 7.43
N LYS A 228 15.96 18.26 8.57
CA LYS A 228 15.30 19.58 8.58
C LYS A 228 16.26 20.73 8.79
N ASP A 229 17.23 20.54 9.67
CA ASP A 229 18.11 21.61 10.11
C ASP A 229 19.45 21.57 9.36
N PRO A 230 20.06 22.72 9.06
CA PRO A 230 21.44 22.75 8.59
C PRO A 230 22.38 22.01 9.58
N GLY A 231 23.13 21.04 9.07
CA GLY A 231 23.95 20.15 9.89
C GLY A 231 23.27 18.90 10.41
N ALA A 232 21.98 18.68 10.11
CA ALA A 232 21.34 17.38 10.29
C ALA A 232 22.06 16.33 9.48
N VAL A 233 22.19 15.10 10.02
CA VAL A 233 23.05 14.07 9.45
C VAL A 233 22.33 12.75 9.27
N LEU A 234 22.67 12.07 8.17
CA LEU A 234 22.37 10.67 7.88
C LEU A 234 23.67 9.88 7.98
N VAL A 235 23.67 8.85 8.80
CA VAL A 235 24.88 8.11 9.15
C VAL A 235 24.66 6.62 8.93
N GLU A 236 25.61 5.95 8.31
CA GLU A 236 25.67 4.52 8.15
C GLU A 236 26.61 3.90 9.18
N MET A 237 26.16 2.87 9.88
CA MET A 237 27.06 2.00 10.63
C MET A 237 27.59 0.95 9.67
N ASP A 238 28.89 0.95 9.44
CA ASP A 238 29.60 0.02 8.55
C ASP A 238 30.92 -0.44 9.15
N ASN A 239 30.89 -1.56 9.82
CA ASN A 239 32.11 -2.15 10.41
C ASN A 239 32.99 -2.87 9.37
N ASN A 240 32.47 -3.15 8.16
CA ASN A 240 33.22 -3.87 7.15
C ASN A 240 34.15 -2.96 6.33
N TYR A 241 33.72 -1.74 6.07
CA TYR A 241 34.41 -0.83 5.12
C TYR A 241 34.88 0.49 5.74
N CYS A 242 34.69 0.62 7.04
CA CYS A 242 35.06 1.82 7.80
C CYS A 242 36.45 2.34 7.43
N ASP A 243 37.45 1.47 7.38
CA ASP A 243 38.82 1.86 7.20
C ASP A 243 39.15 2.29 5.75
N THR A 244 38.23 2.08 4.82
CA THR A 244 38.34 2.53 3.44
C THR A 244 37.75 3.92 3.23
N GLU A 245 36.97 4.42 4.19
CA GLU A 245 36.36 5.74 4.10
C GLU A 245 37.31 6.85 4.57
N PRO A 246 37.21 8.07 4.02
CA PRO A 246 37.99 9.20 4.47
C PRO A 246 37.83 9.45 5.97
N SER A 247 38.93 9.80 6.64
CA SER A 247 38.96 10.02 8.11
C SER A 247 37.98 11.11 8.59
N ALA A 248 37.68 12.10 7.76
CA ALA A 248 36.71 13.15 8.08
C ALA A 248 35.26 12.64 8.15
N LEU A 249 34.94 11.54 7.41
CA LEU A 249 33.61 10.99 7.31
C LEU A 249 33.35 9.83 8.27
N ARG A 250 34.39 9.27 8.89
CA ARG A 250 34.27 8.09 9.74
C ARG A 250 34.61 8.35 11.20
N TRP A 251 34.00 7.57 12.08
CA TRP A 251 34.28 7.58 13.51
C TRP A 251 33.95 6.23 14.12
N ARG A 252 34.79 5.79 15.08
CA ARG A 252 34.52 4.59 15.88
C ARG A 252 34.07 4.99 17.28
N SER A 253 32.93 4.43 17.72
CA SER A 253 32.45 4.62 19.08
C SER A 253 33.29 3.83 20.09
N ALA A 254 33.04 4.07 21.39
CA ALA A 254 33.69 3.33 22.48
C ALA A 254 33.37 1.81 22.43
N SER A 255 32.22 1.43 21.89
CA SER A 255 31.84 0.03 21.65
C SER A 255 32.51 -0.60 20.43
N GLY A 256 33.34 0.15 19.71
CA GLY A 256 34.08 -0.30 18.53
C GLY A 256 33.28 -0.26 17.22
N ASN A 257 32.02 0.17 17.25
CA ASN A 257 31.21 0.33 16.03
C ASN A 257 31.70 1.50 15.20
N CYS A 258 31.82 1.30 13.90
CA CYS A 258 32.18 2.35 12.97
C CYS A 258 30.95 3.00 12.34
N PHE A 259 30.92 4.30 12.40
CA PHE A 259 29.90 5.15 11.82
C PHE A 259 30.51 5.98 10.69
N VAL A 260 29.81 6.04 9.57
CA VAL A 260 30.21 6.76 8.38
C VAL A 260 29.14 7.80 8.05
N LEU A 261 29.53 9.07 7.97
CA LEU A 261 28.63 10.13 7.54
C LEU A 261 28.27 9.93 6.07
N SER A 262 27.03 9.52 5.80
CA SER A 262 26.54 9.16 4.46
C SER A 262 25.94 10.35 3.72
N ASP A 263 25.27 11.26 4.44
CA ASP A 263 24.64 12.45 3.85
C ASP A 263 24.37 13.51 4.93
N ALA A 264 24.12 14.73 4.50
CA ALA A 264 23.77 15.83 5.38
C ALA A 264 22.73 16.73 4.70
N ASN A 265 22.04 17.56 5.48
CA ASN A 265 21.09 18.52 4.93
C ASN A 265 21.77 19.41 3.87
N ASN A 266 21.11 19.53 2.71
CA ASN A 266 21.57 20.19 1.49
C ASN A 266 22.65 19.46 0.68
N GLY A 267 22.98 18.19 0.98
CA GLY A 267 23.89 17.37 0.19
C GLY A 267 25.34 17.88 0.16
N ASP A 268 25.77 18.56 1.20
CA ASP A 268 27.04 19.30 1.25
C ASP A 268 28.25 18.40 1.60
N ILE A 269 28.14 17.09 1.47
CA ILE A 269 29.30 16.22 1.65
C ILE A 269 30.09 16.16 0.33
N PRO A 270 31.35 16.64 0.32
CA PRO A 270 32.16 16.56 -0.88
C PRO A 270 32.36 15.12 -1.34
N ASP A 271 32.25 14.87 -2.64
CA ASP A 271 32.49 13.54 -3.23
C ASP A 271 33.98 13.18 -3.03
N PRO A 272 34.30 12.11 -2.28
CA PRO A 272 35.69 11.74 -2.00
C PRO A 272 36.48 11.37 -3.23
N THR A 273 35.79 10.99 -4.32
CA THR A 273 36.44 10.63 -5.59
C THR A 273 36.95 11.85 -6.35
N VAL A 274 36.44 13.04 -6.03
CA VAL A 274 36.84 14.32 -6.68
C VAL A 274 37.92 15.02 -5.91
N SER A 275 38.03 14.80 -4.60
CA SER A 275 38.90 15.62 -3.71
C SER A 275 40.31 15.10 -3.46
N GLY A 276 40.76 14.06 -4.18
CA GLY A 276 42.14 13.55 -4.01
C GLY A 276 42.45 12.98 -2.63
N GLY A 277 41.44 12.57 -1.86
CA GLY A 277 41.56 11.85 -0.61
C GLY A 277 41.48 12.71 0.66
N SER A 278 41.51 14.05 0.58
CA SER A 278 41.31 14.95 1.73
C SER A 278 39.94 15.63 1.62
N ILE A 279 39.07 15.41 2.61
CA ILE A 279 37.75 16.03 2.69
C ILE A 279 37.73 17.03 3.83
N THR A 280 37.31 18.24 3.52
CA THR A 280 36.94 19.24 4.53
C THR A 280 35.43 19.41 4.53
N LEU A 281 34.81 19.08 5.66
CA LEU A 281 33.38 19.25 5.84
C LEU A 281 33.02 20.73 6.00
N PRO A 282 31.88 21.19 5.45
CA PRO A 282 31.32 22.48 5.80
C PRO A 282 31.11 22.58 7.31
N ALA A 283 31.30 23.79 7.86
CA ALA A 283 31.32 24.02 9.32
C ALA A 283 30.04 23.52 10.02
N HIS A 284 28.87 23.74 9.42
CA HIS A 284 27.58 23.26 9.95
C HIS A 284 27.46 21.73 9.93
N VAL A 285 27.98 21.09 8.88
CA VAL A 285 27.98 19.61 8.77
C VAL A 285 28.93 19.01 9.79
N ALA A 286 30.14 19.61 9.94
CA ALA A 286 31.11 19.17 10.94
C ALA A 286 30.57 19.31 12.38
N ALA A 287 29.82 20.38 12.67
CA ALA A 287 29.16 20.60 13.96
C ALA A 287 28.07 19.53 14.21
N GLY A 288 27.18 19.28 13.23
CA GLY A 288 26.15 18.25 13.34
C GLY A 288 26.71 16.84 13.47
N TRP A 289 27.81 16.57 12.72
CA TRP A 289 28.52 15.29 12.84
C TRP A 289 29.12 15.12 14.26
N GLN A 290 29.59 16.21 14.89
CA GLN A 290 30.05 16.15 16.28
C GLN A 290 28.89 15.89 17.25
N VAL A 291 27.72 16.56 17.06
CA VAL A 291 26.51 16.31 17.87
C VAL A 291 26.06 14.84 17.77
N PHE A 292 26.13 14.25 16.58
CA PHE A 292 25.84 12.82 16.41
C PHE A 292 26.79 11.93 17.23
N LYS A 293 28.10 12.19 17.14
CA LYS A 293 29.14 11.43 17.92
C LYS A 293 28.90 11.54 19.42
N ASP A 294 28.60 12.73 19.90
CA ASP A 294 28.30 12.97 21.31
C ASP A 294 27.01 12.26 21.74
N ARG A 295 25.99 12.26 20.88
CA ARG A 295 24.74 11.55 21.09
C ARG A 295 24.94 10.05 21.23
N VAL A 296 25.66 9.44 20.32
CA VAL A 296 25.96 8.00 20.36
C VAL A 296 26.82 7.67 21.60
N THR A 297 27.79 8.50 21.93
CA THR A 297 28.63 8.32 23.14
C THR A 297 27.79 8.34 24.42
N ALA A 298 26.91 9.34 24.55
CA ALA A 298 25.98 9.45 25.69
C ALA A 298 25.00 8.27 25.73
N PHE A 299 24.46 7.86 24.58
CA PHE A 299 23.57 6.72 24.49
C PHE A 299 24.24 5.40 24.90
N GLU A 300 25.43 5.12 24.40
CA GLU A 300 26.19 3.91 24.79
C GLU A 300 26.54 3.91 26.29
N ALA A 301 26.89 5.07 26.86
CA ALA A 301 27.11 5.19 28.30
C ALA A 301 25.84 4.92 29.12
N ALA A 302 24.71 5.50 28.73
CA ALA A 302 23.42 5.28 29.39
C ALA A 302 22.94 3.83 29.27
N LEU A 303 23.19 3.22 28.12
CA LEU A 303 22.87 1.83 27.85
C LEU A 303 23.67 0.88 28.75
N ASN A 304 24.95 1.11 28.89
CA ASN A 304 25.84 0.37 29.79
C ASN A 304 25.45 0.56 31.28
N ALA A 305 25.04 1.76 31.65
CA ALA A 305 24.53 2.07 33.00
C ALA A 305 23.12 1.52 33.25
N LYS A 306 22.43 1.06 32.23
CA LYS A 306 21.00 0.66 32.26
C LYS A 306 20.09 1.80 32.74
N ASP A 307 20.44 3.04 32.40
CA ASP A 307 19.65 4.20 32.73
C ASP A 307 18.57 4.47 31.64
N TRP A 308 17.41 3.91 31.87
CA TRP A 308 16.30 4.05 30.91
C TRP A 308 15.86 5.49 30.70
N ASN A 309 15.84 6.32 31.74
CA ASN A 309 15.40 7.71 31.61
C ASN A 309 16.31 8.48 30.65
N THR A 310 17.60 8.28 30.78
CA THR A 310 18.58 8.85 29.83
C THR A 310 18.45 8.23 28.46
N VAL A 311 18.38 6.91 28.33
CA VAL A 311 18.22 6.20 27.04
C VAL A 311 17.03 6.76 26.26
N GLN A 312 15.81 6.80 26.85
CA GLN A 312 14.61 7.26 26.15
C GLN A 312 14.64 8.75 25.78
N SER A 313 15.48 9.54 26.44
CA SER A 313 15.69 10.95 26.08
C SER A 313 16.60 11.12 24.86
N LEU A 314 17.48 10.16 24.61
CA LEU A 314 18.51 10.23 23.58
C LEU A 314 18.09 9.59 22.25
N ILE A 315 17.20 8.60 22.27
CA ILE A 315 16.74 7.88 21.07
C ILE A 315 15.24 8.06 20.85
N ASP A 316 14.81 7.94 19.60
CA ASP A 316 13.40 7.74 19.26
C ASP A 316 13.05 6.26 19.44
N VAL A 317 12.42 5.94 20.58
CA VAL A 317 12.13 4.56 20.99
C VAL A 317 11.22 3.87 19.98
N ASP A 318 10.28 4.59 19.38
CA ASP A 318 9.35 4.05 18.38
C ASP A 318 10.10 3.57 17.13
N SER A 319 10.96 4.40 16.56
CA SER A 319 11.79 4.03 15.40
C SER A 319 12.72 2.87 15.71
N PHE A 320 13.36 2.86 16.89
CA PHE A 320 14.23 1.76 17.32
C PHE A 320 13.48 0.44 17.45
N VAL A 321 12.27 0.44 18.02
CA VAL A 321 11.43 -0.77 18.13
C VAL A 321 11.00 -1.26 16.75
N LYS A 322 10.53 -0.38 15.87
CA LYS A 322 10.13 -0.72 14.51
C LYS A 322 11.31 -1.31 13.73
N TYR A 323 12.46 -0.66 13.79
CA TYR A 323 13.69 -1.12 13.13
C TYR A 323 14.13 -2.48 13.64
N TYR A 324 14.12 -2.67 14.97
CA TYR A 324 14.36 -3.98 15.57
C TYR A 324 13.48 -5.07 14.97
N PHE A 325 12.16 -4.86 14.92
CA PHE A 325 11.24 -5.89 14.43
C PHE A 325 11.43 -6.22 12.95
N ILE A 326 11.85 -5.27 12.12
CA ILE A 326 12.16 -5.55 10.72
C ILE A 326 13.38 -6.48 10.64
N TYR A 327 14.46 -6.17 11.33
CA TYR A 327 15.66 -6.98 11.33
C TYR A 327 15.47 -8.32 12.06
N GLU A 328 14.70 -8.33 13.14
CA GLU A 328 14.38 -9.57 13.86
C GLU A 328 13.51 -10.48 12.99
N PHE A 329 12.48 -9.97 12.36
CA PHE A 329 11.60 -10.74 11.49
C PHE A 329 12.34 -11.33 10.29
N THR A 330 13.19 -10.53 9.67
CA THR A 330 13.93 -10.94 8.47
C THR A 330 15.19 -11.72 8.76
N GLU A 331 15.65 -11.75 10.02
CA GLU A 331 16.99 -12.26 10.42
C GLU A 331 18.09 -11.74 9.51
N ASN A 332 18.10 -10.44 9.25
CA ASN A 332 19.14 -9.84 8.42
C ASN A 332 20.46 -9.75 9.21
N PRO A 333 21.52 -10.45 8.75
CA PRO A 333 22.80 -10.49 9.46
C PRO A 333 23.58 -9.16 9.41
N GLU A 334 23.17 -8.24 8.56
CA GLU A 334 23.83 -6.93 8.45
C GLU A 334 23.63 -6.07 9.69
N ILE A 335 22.62 -6.34 10.54
CA ILE A 335 22.34 -5.57 11.76
C ILE A 335 23.56 -5.36 12.67
N ALA A 336 24.55 -6.24 12.61
CA ALA A 336 25.76 -6.16 13.41
C ALA A 336 27.01 -5.75 12.60
N ARG A 337 26.88 -5.45 11.31
CA ARG A 337 28.04 -5.32 10.42
C ARG A 337 28.06 -4.10 9.54
N SER A 338 27.02 -3.84 8.75
CA SER A 338 27.00 -2.82 7.71
C SER A 338 25.59 -2.50 7.27
N SER A 339 25.43 -1.45 6.48
CA SER A 339 24.15 -1.03 5.90
C SER A 339 23.08 -0.70 6.93
N ILE A 340 23.47 -0.28 8.12
CA ILE A 340 22.59 0.12 9.21
C ILE A 340 22.58 1.63 9.30
N TYR A 341 21.42 2.23 9.13
CA TYR A 341 21.29 3.67 9.05
C TYR A 341 20.67 4.26 10.31
N PHE A 342 21.16 5.44 10.65
CA PHE A 342 20.64 6.33 11.68
C PHE A 342 20.62 7.76 11.16
N TRP A 343 19.71 8.56 11.66
CA TRP A 343 19.67 9.99 11.33
C TRP A 343 19.21 10.81 12.51
N MET A 344 19.62 12.07 12.54
CA MET A 344 19.15 13.04 13.52
C MET A 344 19.31 14.46 13.01
N ASP A 345 18.45 15.37 13.51
CA ASP A 345 18.61 16.80 13.29
C ASP A 345 19.79 17.37 14.11
N ALA A 346 20.28 18.54 13.73
CA ALA A 346 21.51 19.11 14.28
C ALA A 346 21.37 19.65 15.72
N SER A 347 20.16 19.78 16.24
CA SER A 347 19.93 20.26 17.61
C SER A 347 20.47 19.27 18.63
N VAL A 348 21.10 19.80 19.68
CA VAL A 348 21.58 19.02 20.82
C VAL A 348 20.47 18.29 21.58
N ASN A 349 19.20 18.67 21.38
CA ASN A 349 18.03 18.01 21.94
C ASN A 349 17.38 17.01 20.99
N SER A 350 17.85 16.89 19.74
CA SER A 350 17.33 15.95 18.78
C SER A 350 17.60 14.52 19.21
N LYS A 351 16.63 13.63 19.00
CA LYS A 351 16.80 12.21 19.25
C LYS A 351 17.44 11.50 18.07
N LEU A 352 18.21 10.47 18.36
CA LEU A 352 18.71 9.55 17.36
C LEU A 352 17.55 8.69 16.84
N ASN A 353 17.32 8.66 15.55
CA ASN A 353 16.31 7.85 14.86
C ASN A 353 16.99 6.65 14.18
N ALA A 354 16.36 5.48 14.27
CA ALA A 354 16.79 4.27 13.55
C ALA A 354 16.08 4.20 12.18
N GLY A 355 16.85 3.87 11.15
CA GLY A 355 16.38 3.82 9.78
C GLY A 355 17.16 4.78 8.87
N PRO A 356 16.90 4.71 7.55
CA PRO A 356 16.02 3.80 6.84
C PRO A 356 16.57 2.37 6.71
N THR A 357 15.71 1.46 6.23
CA THR A 357 16.09 0.07 5.93
C THR A 357 16.83 -0.03 4.61
N TRP A 358 17.89 -0.84 4.57
CA TRP A 358 18.69 -1.08 3.38
C TRP A 358 19.33 -2.46 3.40
N ASP A 359 19.53 -3.09 2.21
CA ASP A 359 20.31 -4.29 1.99
C ASP A 359 19.78 -5.57 2.68
N PHE A 360 18.67 -6.09 2.16
CA PHE A 360 18.00 -7.29 2.70
C PHE A 360 18.11 -8.52 1.78
N ASP A 361 18.99 -8.55 0.81
CA ASP A 361 19.14 -9.70 -0.09
C ASP A 361 19.71 -10.95 0.62
N SER A 362 20.42 -10.72 1.72
CA SER A 362 21.01 -11.74 2.59
C SER A 362 20.10 -12.23 3.72
N SER A 363 18.83 -11.83 3.74
CA SER A 363 17.86 -12.07 4.81
C SER A 363 16.87 -13.21 4.49
N LEU A 364 15.86 -13.39 5.33
CA LEU A 364 14.70 -14.28 5.12
C LEU A 364 15.09 -15.69 4.70
N GLY A 365 16.04 -16.30 5.46
CA GLY A 365 16.45 -17.69 5.28
C GLY A 365 17.36 -17.91 4.07
N THR A 366 18.09 -16.90 3.63
CA THR A 366 19.16 -17.05 2.63
C THR A 366 20.25 -18.01 3.10
N TYR A 367 20.61 -17.96 4.36
CA TYR A 367 21.68 -18.78 4.95
C TYR A 367 21.14 -20.00 5.68
N THR A 368 22.00 -21.00 5.83
CA THR A 368 21.78 -22.19 6.68
C THR A 368 22.48 -22.08 8.03
N ASP A 369 23.51 -21.25 8.11
CA ASP A 369 24.31 -21.04 9.31
C ASP A 369 23.59 -20.08 10.26
N PRO A 370 23.33 -20.48 11.53
CA PRO A 370 22.70 -19.59 12.52
C PRO A 370 23.46 -18.28 12.75
N THR A 371 24.78 -18.27 12.56
CA THR A 371 25.61 -17.06 12.66
C THR A 371 25.16 -15.97 11.67
N TYR A 372 24.53 -16.36 10.58
CA TYR A 372 24.08 -15.48 9.50
C TYR A 372 22.55 -15.40 9.39
N GLY A 373 21.80 -15.71 10.47
CA GLY A 373 20.34 -15.62 10.43
C GLY A 373 19.68 -16.79 9.71
N GLY A 374 20.22 -18.01 9.89
CA GLY A 374 19.67 -19.22 9.25
C GLY A 374 18.65 -20.00 10.08
N ASN A 375 18.33 -19.57 11.31
CA ASN A 375 17.47 -20.30 12.22
C ASN A 375 16.17 -19.53 12.56
N ALA A 376 15.12 -19.81 11.83
CA ALA A 376 13.82 -19.15 12.02
C ALA A 376 13.17 -19.35 13.41
N SER A 377 13.74 -20.19 14.27
CA SER A 377 13.17 -20.56 15.58
C SER A 377 13.82 -19.82 16.76
N VAL A 378 14.71 -18.86 16.51
CA VAL A 378 15.41 -18.09 17.55
C VAL A 378 15.19 -16.59 17.38
N LEU A 379 15.31 -15.84 18.47
CA LEU A 379 15.34 -14.37 18.43
C LEU A 379 16.78 -13.94 18.09
N TYR A 380 17.03 -13.68 16.82
CA TYR A 380 18.36 -13.46 16.29
C TYR A 380 18.97 -12.11 16.74
N VAL A 381 18.27 -11.01 16.48
CA VAL A 381 18.75 -9.66 16.81
C VAL A 381 18.76 -9.42 18.31
N ARG A 382 17.77 -9.92 19.02
CA ARG A 382 17.72 -9.84 20.49
C ARG A 382 18.91 -10.54 21.16
N ASN A 383 19.44 -11.58 20.56
CA ASN A 383 20.53 -12.39 21.07
C ASN A 383 21.79 -12.29 20.19
N ILE A 384 21.97 -11.19 19.49
CA ILE A 384 22.98 -11.03 18.43
C ILE A 384 24.41 -11.36 18.92
N GLY A 385 24.75 -11.05 20.16
CA GLY A 385 26.05 -11.35 20.74
C GLY A 385 26.39 -12.83 20.89
N THR A 386 25.38 -13.73 20.80
CA THR A 386 25.59 -15.17 20.73
C THR A 386 26.16 -15.59 19.38
N TYR A 387 25.87 -14.81 18.34
CA TYR A 387 26.17 -15.16 16.96
C TYR A 387 27.30 -14.32 16.37
N ARG A 388 27.41 -13.05 16.77
CA ARG A 388 28.33 -12.08 16.17
C ARG A 388 28.85 -11.07 17.17
N SER A 389 30.02 -10.50 16.87
CA SER A 389 30.49 -9.22 17.42
C SER A 389 30.02 -8.06 16.53
N GLY A 390 29.77 -6.90 17.09
CA GLY A 390 29.32 -5.71 16.38
C GLY A 390 28.27 -4.93 17.16
N LEU A 391 27.29 -4.35 16.49
CA LEU A 391 26.27 -3.53 17.10
C LEU A 391 25.42 -4.32 18.11
N MET A 392 25.68 -4.14 19.38
CA MET A 392 25.02 -4.85 20.47
C MET A 392 23.84 -4.10 21.07
N TRP A 393 23.52 -2.90 20.58
CA TRP A 393 22.53 -2.01 21.17
C TRP A 393 21.17 -2.66 21.43
N TYR A 394 20.67 -3.44 20.48
CA TYR A 394 19.37 -4.10 20.66
C TYR A 394 19.41 -5.18 21.75
N GLN A 395 20.48 -5.97 21.82
CA GLN A 395 20.64 -6.94 22.89
C GLN A 395 20.65 -6.25 24.26
N ASP A 396 21.32 -5.09 24.37
CA ASP A 396 21.42 -4.35 25.62
C ASP A 396 20.13 -3.60 25.96
N LEU A 397 19.43 -3.05 24.97
CA LEU A 397 18.11 -2.45 25.15
C LEU A 397 17.11 -3.49 25.72
N PHE A 398 17.13 -4.74 25.25
CA PHE A 398 16.25 -5.78 25.77
C PHE A 398 16.61 -6.29 27.18
N LYS A 399 17.75 -5.89 27.73
CA LYS A 399 18.05 -6.09 29.18
C LYS A 399 17.30 -5.09 30.06
N MET A 400 16.66 -4.07 29.48
CA MET A 400 15.82 -3.09 30.16
C MET A 400 14.34 -3.49 30.02
N SER A 401 13.66 -3.66 31.15
CA SER A 401 12.25 -4.07 31.17
C SER A 401 11.32 -3.07 30.47
N GLN A 402 11.64 -1.78 30.55
CA GLN A 402 10.87 -0.71 29.93
C GLN A 402 10.93 -0.77 28.39
N TYR A 403 12.11 -1.04 27.80
CA TYR A 403 12.23 -1.24 26.36
C TYR A 403 11.48 -2.51 25.92
N THR A 404 11.61 -3.59 26.67
CA THR A 404 10.89 -4.85 26.43
C THR A 404 9.38 -4.61 26.44
N ALA A 405 8.88 -3.83 27.40
CA ALA A 405 7.46 -3.49 27.49
C ALA A 405 7.00 -2.63 26.30
N ALA A 406 7.79 -1.60 25.93
CA ALA A 406 7.52 -0.76 24.75
C ALA A 406 7.48 -1.59 23.46
N ALA A 407 8.47 -2.45 23.25
CA ALA A 407 8.54 -3.34 22.10
C ALA A 407 7.34 -4.31 22.05
N THR A 408 6.98 -4.91 23.18
CA THR A 408 5.83 -5.81 23.29
C THR A 408 4.53 -5.07 22.95
N THR A 409 4.31 -3.90 23.55
CA THR A 409 3.12 -3.09 23.31
C THR A 409 3.02 -2.69 21.82
N LEU A 410 4.11 -2.19 21.24
CA LEU A 410 4.12 -1.77 19.85
C LEU A 410 3.88 -2.95 18.89
N TYR A 411 4.48 -4.09 19.18
CA TYR A 411 4.23 -5.31 18.40
C TYR A 411 2.75 -5.69 18.43
N GLN A 412 2.15 -5.78 19.61
CA GLN A 412 0.75 -6.16 19.78
C GLN A 412 -0.23 -5.19 19.11
N THR A 413 0.06 -3.90 19.18
CA THR A 413 -0.88 -2.85 18.76
C THR A 413 -0.69 -2.39 17.31
N GLN A 414 0.51 -2.48 16.76
CA GLN A 414 0.81 -1.89 15.45
C GLN A 414 1.53 -2.84 14.48
N LEU A 415 2.49 -3.68 14.95
CA LEU A 415 3.40 -4.35 14.04
C LEU A 415 2.99 -5.77 13.71
N LYS A 416 2.24 -6.45 14.59
CA LYS A 416 1.81 -7.85 14.42
C LYS A 416 1.08 -8.05 13.08
N LEU A 417 0.09 -7.23 12.81
CA LEU A 417 -0.74 -7.34 11.64
C LEU A 417 0.04 -7.14 10.33
N PRO A 418 0.81 -6.06 10.13
CA PRO A 418 1.66 -5.93 8.93
C PRO A 418 2.64 -7.09 8.76
N THR A 419 3.18 -7.62 9.87
CA THR A 419 4.07 -8.80 9.83
C THR A 419 3.35 -10.02 9.26
N GLU A 420 2.15 -10.31 9.74
CA GLU A 420 1.33 -11.44 9.26
C GLU A 420 0.90 -11.28 7.80
N GLU A 421 0.52 -10.07 7.39
CA GLU A 421 0.13 -9.76 6.01
C GLU A 421 1.30 -9.80 5.02
N SER A 422 2.53 -9.64 5.47
CA SER A 422 3.70 -9.67 4.60
C SER A 422 3.79 -10.97 3.78
N VAL A 423 3.33 -12.10 4.32
CA VAL A 423 3.26 -13.39 3.60
C VAL A 423 2.24 -13.33 2.46
N VAL A 424 1.09 -12.72 2.68
CA VAL A 424 0.06 -12.58 1.63
C VAL A 424 0.57 -11.72 0.47
N LYS A 425 1.37 -10.69 0.76
CA LYS A 425 1.99 -9.82 -0.25
C LYS A 425 2.95 -10.56 -1.15
N VAL A 426 3.69 -11.54 -0.62
CA VAL A 426 4.58 -12.39 -1.43
C VAL A 426 3.79 -13.05 -2.57
N GLY A 427 2.58 -13.54 -2.34
CA GLY A 427 1.72 -14.09 -3.39
C GLY A 427 1.41 -13.07 -4.50
N ARG A 428 1.24 -11.80 -4.15
CA ARG A 428 1.00 -10.70 -5.11
C ARG A 428 2.26 -10.34 -5.90
N TYR A 429 3.43 -10.30 -5.24
CA TYR A 429 4.70 -10.08 -5.95
C TYR A 429 4.96 -11.18 -6.96
N THR A 430 4.68 -12.44 -6.62
CA THR A 430 4.87 -13.56 -7.53
C THR A 430 3.92 -13.50 -8.74
N ALA A 431 2.67 -13.14 -8.53
CA ALA A 431 1.73 -12.95 -9.63
C ALA A 431 2.19 -11.83 -10.59
N LEU A 432 2.63 -10.70 -10.02
CA LEU A 432 3.14 -9.56 -10.79
C LEU A 432 4.39 -9.92 -11.61
N MET A 433 5.33 -10.64 -10.98
CA MET A 433 6.67 -10.83 -11.55
C MET A 433 6.85 -12.11 -12.36
N SER A 434 5.89 -13.02 -12.42
CA SER A 434 6.10 -14.37 -12.96
C SER A 434 6.74 -14.38 -14.36
N ALA A 435 6.26 -13.54 -15.28
CA ALA A 435 6.82 -13.42 -16.62
C ALA A 435 8.24 -12.84 -16.62
N SER A 436 8.46 -11.78 -15.83
CA SER A 436 9.76 -11.12 -15.70
C SER A 436 10.80 -12.03 -15.02
N ALA A 437 10.41 -12.74 -13.96
CA ALA A 437 11.28 -13.70 -13.29
C ALA A 437 11.70 -14.86 -14.21
N ASN A 438 10.75 -15.41 -14.97
CA ASN A 438 11.05 -16.44 -15.97
C ASN A 438 12.08 -15.94 -17.00
N LYS A 439 11.89 -14.73 -17.53
CA LYS A 439 12.83 -14.11 -18.47
C LYS A 439 14.18 -13.83 -17.81
N ASN A 440 14.20 -13.38 -16.57
CA ASN A 440 15.42 -13.16 -15.80
C ASN A 440 16.23 -14.46 -15.66
N PHE A 441 15.60 -15.58 -15.32
CA PHE A 441 16.31 -16.85 -15.12
C PHE A 441 16.62 -17.61 -16.42
N GLN A 442 16.03 -17.24 -17.55
CA GLN A 442 16.52 -17.64 -18.88
C GLN A 442 17.90 -17.01 -19.18
N ARG A 443 18.09 -15.74 -18.75
CA ARG A 443 19.37 -15.05 -18.91
C ARG A 443 20.38 -15.46 -17.83
N TRP A 444 19.96 -15.45 -16.56
CA TRP A 444 20.80 -15.72 -15.40
C TRP A 444 20.46 -17.11 -14.83
N ARG A 445 21.11 -18.15 -15.37
CA ARG A 445 20.82 -19.56 -15.08
C ARG A 445 21.41 -20.00 -13.75
N ILE A 446 20.92 -19.44 -12.64
CA ILE A 446 21.38 -19.79 -11.27
C ILE A 446 20.47 -20.80 -10.58
N LEU A 447 19.22 -20.98 -11.00
CA LEU A 447 18.28 -21.94 -10.39
C LEU A 447 18.77 -23.37 -10.56
N GLY A 448 18.61 -24.18 -9.50
CA GLY A 448 19.10 -25.56 -9.45
C GLY A 448 20.63 -25.68 -9.34
N GLY A 449 21.33 -24.55 -9.31
CA GLY A 449 22.76 -24.48 -9.21
C GLY A 449 23.27 -24.34 -7.78
N ARG A 450 24.57 -24.17 -7.66
CA ARG A 450 25.23 -23.85 -6.39
C ARG A 450 24.96 -22.39 -6.04
N THR A 451 24.89 -22.14 -4.73
CA THR A 451 24.74 -20.79 -4.20
C THR A 451 25.99 -19.94 -4.42
N LEU A 452 25.83 -18.63 -4.38
CA LEU A 452 26.93 -17.68 -4.54
C LEU A 452 27.89 -17.68 -3.35
N PHE A 453 27.40 -18.06 -2.15
CA PHE A 453 28.14 -18.02 -0.89
C PHE A 453 28.14 -19.40 -0.16
N PRO A 454 28.61 -20.49 -0.80
CA PRO A 454 28.74 -21.77 -0.09
C PRO A 454 29.86 -21.69 0.96
N PRO A 455 29.80 -22.39 2.11
CA PRO A 455 28.71 -23.28 2.49
C PRO A 455 27.57 -22.59 3.26
N PHE A 456 27.63 -21.29 3.44
CA PHE A 456 26.76 -20.54 4.35
C PHE A 456 25.35 -20.35 3.81
N GLN A 457 25.21 -20.29 2.49
CA GLN A 457 23.96 -20.04 1.82
C GLN A 457 23.21 -21.34 1.48
N ASN A 458 21.88 -21.30 1.59
CA ASN A 458 21.00 -22.40 1.15
C ASN A 458 21.14 -22.66 -0.37
N SER A 459 21.11 -23.95 -0.76
CA SER A 459 21.09 -24.32 -2.16
C SER A 459 19.92 -23.69 -2.90
N TYR A 460 20.14 -23.22 -4.13
CA TYR A 460 19.05 -22.69 -4.95
C TYR A 460 18.11 -23.82 -5.39
N SER A 461 16.81 -23.55 -5.31
CA SER A 461 15.78 -24.44 -5.86
C SER A 461 15.88 -24.50 -7.39
N SER A 462 15.41 -25.60 -7.97
CA SER A 462 15.36 -25.75 -9.42
C SER A 462 14.37 -24.81 -10.11
N THR A 463 13.47 -24.20 -9.35
CA THR A 463 12.46 -23.25 -9.86
C THR A 463 12.42 -21.98 -9.03
N TRP A 464 12.04 -20.87 -9.66
CA TRP A 464 11.83 -19.61 -8.97
C TRP A 464 10.73 -19.72 -7.88
N GLN A 465 9.61 -20.40 -8.19
CA GLN A 465 8.57 -20.62 -7.20
C GLN A 465 9.08 -21.39 -5.97
N GLY A 466 10.01 -22.31 -6.17
CA GLY A 466 10.67 -22.99 -5.06
C GLY A 466 11.47 -22.05 -4.16
N GLU A 467 12.14 -21.04 -4.73
CA GLU A 467 12.83 -20.01 -3.94
C GLU A 467 11.84 -19.11 -3.19
N VAL A 468 10.75 -18.72 -3.83
CA VAL A 468 9.67 -17.96 -3.17
C VAL A 468 9.07 -18.77 -2.02
N ASN A 469 8.83 -20.05 -2.20
CA ASN A 469 8.28 -20.92 -1.15
C ASN A 469 9.22 -21.04 0.06
N LYS A 470 10.54 -21.04 -0.14
CA LYS A 470 11.51 -20.98 0.99
C LYS A 470 11.33 -19.69 1.81
N VAL A 471 11.26 -18.55 1.13
CA VAL A 471 11.04 -17.26 1.79
C VAL A 471 9.74 -17.28 2.57
N THR A 472 8.65 -17.69 1.93
CA THR A 472 7.31 -17.74 2.56
C THR A 472 7.29 -18.65 3.79
N SER A 473 7.88 -19.85 3.67
CA SER A 473 7.96 -20.79 4.79
C SER A 473 8.83 -20.27 5.94
N PHE A 474 9.89 -19.56 5.63
CA PHE A 474 10.73 -18.90 6.64
C PHE A 474 9.92 -17.81 7.37
N MET A 475 9.25 -16.92 6.62
CA MET A 475 8.42 -15.87 7.19
C MET A 475 7.33 -16.42 8.10
N GLN A 476 6.64 -17.50 7.71
CA GLN A 476 5.60 -18.13 8.53
C GLN A 476 6.15 -18.62 9.87
N ARG A 477 7.33 -19.23 9.89
CA ARG A 477 7.98 -19.64 11.15
C ARG A 477 8.36 -18.44 12.00
N ARG A 478 8.89 -17.37 11.39
CA ARG A 478 9.21 -16.11 12.10
C ARG A 478 7.96 -15.47 12.72
N ILE A 479 6.85 -15.40 11.98
CA ILE A 479 5.57 -14.93 12.49
C ILE A 479 5.16 -15.75 13.73
N SER A 480 5.24 -17.07 13.64
CA SER A 480 4.88 -17.95 14.77
C SER A 480 5.75 -17.68 16.01
N LEU A 481 7.05 -17.51 15.84
CA LEU A 481 7.97 -17.20 16.94
C LEU A 481 7.68 -15.81 17.54
N LEU A 482 7.55 -14.77 16.70
CA LEU A 482 7.30 -13.40 17.18
C LEU A 482 5.96 -13.32 17.90
N ASN A 483 4.93 -13.97 17.38
CA ASN A 483 3.61 -14.03 18.03
C ASN A 483 3.69 -14.76 19.38
N ALA A 484 4.38 -15.88 19.45
CA ALA A 484 4.58 -16.62 20.71
C ALA A 484 5.36 -15.78 21.74
N THR A 485 6.29 -14.96 21.30
CA THR A 485 7.17 -14.17 22.18
C THR A 485 6.51 -12.87 22.63
N TYR A 486 5.98 -12.08 21.70
CA TYR A 486 5.52 -10.72 21.96
C TYR A 486 4.00 -10.57 22.03
N ALA A 487 3.25 -11.57 21.57
CA ALA A 487 1.80 -11.59 21.59
C ALA A 487 1.25 -12.95 22.07
N PRO A 488 1.77 -13.54 23.19
CA PRO A 488 1.30 -14.84 23.66
C PRO A 488 -0.19 -14.78 23.97
N GLY A 489 -0.95 -15.75 23.48
CA GLY A 489 -2.41 -15.81 23.66
C GLY A 489 -3.22 -14.80 22.84
N ILE A 490 -2.56 -13.94 22.06
CA ILE A 490 -3.19 -13.13 21.02
C ILE A 490 -3.24 -14.01 19.76
N SER A 491 -4.39 -14.64 19.53
CA SER A 491 -4.61 -15.44 18.31
C SER A 491 -4.24 -14.65 17.04
N ALA A 492 -3.76 -15.35 16.00
CA ALA A 492 -3.45 -14.78 14.69
C ALA A 492 -4.63 -14.06 14.00
N THR A 493 -5.81 -14.17 14.57
CA THR A 493 -7.05 -13.50 14.16
C THR A 493 -7.29 -12.21 14.96
N ALA A 494 -6.29 -11.35 15.12
CA ALA A 494 -6.42 -10.09 15.87
C ALA A 494 -7.46 -9.10 15.29
N SER A 495 -8.12 -9.46 14.23
CA SER A 495 -9.29 -8.76 13.67
C SER A 495 -10.62 -9.35 14.12
N ASP A 496 -10.60 -10.52 14.75
CA ASP A 496 -11.81 -11.07 15.31
C ASP A 496 -12.30 -10.16 16.44
N CYS A 497 -13.56 -9.84 16.43
CA CYS A 497 -14.19 -9.07 17.50
C CYS A 497 -13.98 -9.78 18.84
N LYS A 498 -12.89 -9.50 19.52
CA LYS A 498 -12.70 -9.94 20.90
C LYS A 498 -13.83 -9.36 21.73
N THR A 499 -14.14 -10.02 22.83
CA THR A 499 -14.97 -9.48 23.91
C THR A 499 -14.34 -8.18 24.43
N VAL A 500 -14.43 -7.13 23.64
CA VAL A 500 -14.24 -5.76 24.14
C VAL A 500 -15.42 -5.53 25.06
N ALA A 501 -15.15 -5.07 26.26
CA ALA A 501 -16.21 -4.62 27.18
C ALA A 501 -17.15 -3.72 26.38
N ALA A 502 -18.45 -4.02 26.41
CA ALA A 502 -19.42 -3.25 25.64
C ALA A 502 -19.21 -1.77 25.98
N THR A 503 -18.90 -0.98 24.97
CA THR A 503 -18.92 0.48 25.11
C THR A 503 -20.29 0.85 25.61
N ALA A 504 -20.38 1.70 26.65
CA ALA A 504 -21.67 2.18 27.11
C ALA A 504 -22.45 2.73 25.91
N ALA A 505 -23.55 2.09 25.55
CA ALA A 505 -24.37 2.48 24.42
C ALA A 505 -24.89 3.91 24.63
N ILE A 506 -24.92 4.71 23.58
CA ILE A 506 -25.67 5.96 23.56
C ILE A 506 -27.14 5.57 23.80
N PRO A 507 -27.82 6.05 24.87
CA PRO A 507 -29.07 5.43 25.33
C PRO A 507 -30.32 5.79 24.51
N ALA A 508 -30.22 6.75 23.59
CA ALA A 508 -31.37 7.19 22.81
C ALA A 508 -31.78 6.15 21.75
N ALA A 509 -33.05 5.80 21.69
CA ALA A 509 -33.60 4.87 20.72
C ALA A 509 -33.29 5.32 19.27
N GLY A 510 -32.82 4.41 18.44
CA GLY A 510 -32.43 4.69 17.06
C GLY A 510 -31.07 5.39 16.91
N ALA A 511 -30.37 5.66 18.02
CA ALA A 511 -29.01 6.23 17.95
C ALA A 511 -28.00 5.22 17.38
N PHE A 512 -27.09 5.69 16.52
CA PHE A 512 -25.97 4.91 16.01
C PHE A 512 -24.78 4.98 16.96
N ASN A 513 -24.28 3.82 17.34
CA ASN A 513 -23.05 3.65 18.09
C ASN A 513 -21.96 3.11 17.18
N PRO A 514 -21.04 3.98 16.71
CA PRO A 514 -19.95 3.56 15.84
C PRO A 514 -18.93 2.73 16.63
N LEU A 515 -18.49 1.63 16.04
CA LEU A 515 -17.45 0.76 16.58
C LEU A 515 -16.17 0.89 15.75
N ASP A 516 -15.04 0.58 16.37
CA ASP A 516 -13.82 0.31 15.59
C ASP A 516 -14.06 -1.00 14.83
N PRO A 517 -13.89 -1.02 13.50
CA PRO A 517 -14.25 -2.16 12.67
C PRO A 517 -13.54 -3.43 13.12
N CYS A 518 -14.29 -4.53 13.29
CA CYS A 518 -13.72 -5.84 13.59
C CYS A 518 -14.51 -6.98 12.91
N ARG A 519 -13.86 -8.14 12.74
CA ARG A 519 -14.44 -9.28 12.03
C ARG A 519 -15.33 -10.11 12.95
N MET A 520 -16.61 -10.18 12.61
CA MET A 520 -17.60 -10.98 13.32
C MET A 520 -17.86 -12.35 12.72
N LEU A 521 -17.66 -12.48 11.40
CA LEU A 521 -17.86 -13.73 10.66
C LEU A 521 -16.72 -13.92 9.66
N ASP A 522 -16.17 -15.13 9.62
CA ASP A 522 -15.34 -15.59 8.51
C ASP A 522 -15.48 -17.11 8.38
N THR A 523 -16.25 -17.55 7.41
CA THR A 523 -16.51 -18.99 7.19
C THR A 523 -15.28 -19.74 6.66
N ARG A 524 -14.21 -19.06 6.29
CA ARG A 524 -12.94 -19.70 5.88
C ARG A 524 -12.17 -20.21 7.08
N THR A 525 -12.25 -19.50 8.21
CA THR A 525 -11.47 -19.74 9.42
C THR A 525 -12.28 -20.30 10.57
N GLY A 526 -13.62 -20.25 10.50
CA GLY A 526 -14.51 -20.68 11.58
C GLY A 526 -14.78 -19.58 12.61
N ASN A 527 -14.47 -18.29 12.31
CA ASN A 527 -14.88 -17.19 13.15
C ASN A 527 -16.39 -16.93 13.01
N GLY A 528 -17.11 -16.90 14.11
CA GLY A 528 -18.53 -16.55 14.18
C GLY A 528 -19.50 -17.60 13.68
N ALA A 529 -19.03 -18.61 12.94
CA ALA A 529 -19.76 -19.78 12.47
C ALA A 529 -18.76 -20.91 12.21
N PRO A 530 -19.22 -22.19 12.09
CA PRO A 530 -18.33 -23.28 11.71
C PRO A 530 -17.56 -22.99 10.41
N SER A 531 -16.30 -23.45 10.34
CA SER A 531 -15.50 -23.38 9.13
C SER A 531 -16.14 -24.18 8.01
N GLY A 532 -16.23 -23.61 6.82
CA GLY A 532 -16.78 -24.22 5.61
C GLY A 532 -17.50 -23.20 4.74
N ALA A 533 -17.48 -23.44 3.42
CA ALA A 533 -18.24 -22.61 2.49
C ALA A 533 -19.74 -22.78 2.68
N VAL A 534 -20.51 -21.72 2.62
CA VAL A 534 -21.98 -21.76 2.62
C VAL A 534 -22.43 -22.39 1.30
N ALA A 535 -23.11 -23.53 1.38
CA ALA A 535 -23.56 -24.29 0.21
C ALA A 535 -24.49 -23.48 -0.70
N ALA A 536 -24.69 -23.95 -1.92
CA ALA A 536 -25.73 -23.44 -2.81
C ALA A 536 -27.08 -23.40 -2.11
N ASN A 537 -27.78 -22.29 -2.17
CA ASN A 537 -29.05 -22.01 -1.49
C ASN A 537 -29.03 -22.19 0.05
N GLY A 538 -27.84 -22.33 0.64
CA GLY A 538 -27.64 -22.42 2.07
C GLY A 538 -27.63 -21.07 2.76
N GLU A 539 -27.59 -21.09 4.11
CA GLU A 539 -27.51 -19.88 4.93
C GLU A 539 -26.52 -20.07 6.09
N VAL A 540 -25.99 -18.97 6.56
CA VAL A 540 -25.19 -18.90 7.79
C VAL A 540 -25.84 -17.95 8.77
N SER A 541 -25.89 -18.36 10.05
CA SER A 541 -26.40 -17.56 11.14
C SER A 541 -25.24 -16.89 11.87
N LEU A 542 -25.37 -15.59 12.11
CA LEU A 542 -24.37 -14.77 12.82
C LEU A 542 -25.00 -14.20 14.08
N LYS A 543 -24.54 -14.63 15.25
CA LYS A 543 -24.84 -14.00 16.53
C LYS A 543 -24.10 -12.67 16.60
N VAL A 544 -24.83 -11.56 16.61
CA VAL A 544 -24.22 -10.21 16.60
C VAL A 544 -24.21 -9.58 17.99
N THR A 545 -25.22 -9.79 18.81
CA THR A 545 -25.30 -9.19 20.15
C THR A 545 -24.38 -9.88 21.16
N GLY A 546 -23.81 -9.10 22.10
CA GLY A 546 -22.86 -9.57 23.12
C GLY A 546 -21.44 -9.83 22.58
N ARG A 547 -21.10 -9.34 21.38
CA ARG A 547 -19.81 -9.52 20.73
C ARG A 547 -19.33 -8.20 20.10
N GLY A 548 -18.01 -8.03 19.96
CA GLY A 548 -17.40 -6.93 19.21
C GLY A 548 -17.77 -5.52 19.68
N GLY A 549 -18.04 -5.34 20.95
CA GLY A 549 -18.52 -4.06 21.49
C GLY A 549 -20.02 -3.84 21.38
N ILE A 550 -20.78 -4.77 20.81
CA ILE A 550 -22.24 -4.71 20.73
C ILE A 550 -22.84 -5.24 22.04
N PRO A 551 -23.75 -4.51 22.69
CA PRO A 551 -24.46 -4.99 23.88
C PRO A 551 -25.23 -6.30 23.66
N ALA A 552 -25.45 -7.07 24.74
CA ALA A 552 -26.21 -8.32 24.66
C ALA A 552 -27.71 -8.08 24.39
N THR A 553 -28.22 -6.92 24.74
CA THR A 553 -29.64 -6.49 24.61
C THR A 553 -29.73 -5.03 24.20
N GLY A 554 -30.90 -4.55 23.80
CA GLY A 554 -31.11 -3.14 23.44
C GLY A 554 -30.52 -2.73 22.08
N VAL A 555 -30.40 -3.67 21.12
CA VAL A 555 -29.89 -3.45 19.80
C VAL A 555 -30.96 -3.73 18.76
N SER A 556 -31.33 -2.71 17.98
CA SER A 556 -32.34 -2.83 16.92
C SER A 556 -31.78 -3.31 15.59
N ALA A 557 -30.59 -2.84 15.23
CA ALA A 557 -29.91 -3.19 13.99
C ALA A 557 -28.39 -3.14 14.13
N VAL A 558 -27.69 -3.82 13.22
CA VAL A 558 -26.24 -3.77 13.08
C VAL A 558 -25.87 -3.33 11.67
N LEU A 559 -24.73 -2.66 11.58
CA LEU A 559 -24.12 -2.25 10.34
C LEU A 559 -22.91 -3.12 10.06
N LEU A 560 -23.00 -3.92 9.02
CA LEU A 560 -21.99 -4.89 8.62
C LEU A 560 -21.43 -4.55 7.23
N ASN A 561 -20.13 -4.73 7.03
CA ASN A 561 -19.57 -4.89 5.71
C ASN A 561 -19.49 -6.38 5.39
N VAL A 562 -20.34 -6.86 4.48
CA VAL A 562 -20.44 -8.28 4.10
C VAL A 562 -19.62 -8.51 2.84
N THR A 563 -18.70 -9.47 2.89
CA THR A 563 -17.85 -9.84 1.75
C THR A 563 -18.11 -11.29 1.34
N VAL A 564 -18.30 -11.50 0.06
CA VAL A 564 -18.26 -12.83 -0.59
C VAL A 564 -16.85 -13.11 -1.06
N ALA A 565 -16.34 -14.30 -0.75
CA ALA A 565 -15.03 -14.76 -1.21
C ALA A 565 -15.11 -16.16 -1.79
N ASN A 566 -14.32 -16.40 -2.84
CA ASN A 566 -14.22 -17.68 -3.54
C ASN A 566 -15.57 -18.29 -3.94
N PRO A 567 -16.51 -17.54 -4.55
CA PRO A 567 -17.77 -18.10 -5.02
C PRO A 567 -17.51 -19.07 -6.17
N THR A 568 -18.15 -20.24 -6.12
CA THR A 568 -18.06 -21.26 -7.18
C THR A 568 -19.13 -21.13 -8.25
N GLY A 569 -20.09 -20.20 -8.06
CA GLY A 569 -21.16 -19.89 -9.01
C GLY A 569 -21.59 -18.43 -8.93
N THR A 570 -22.37 -17.99 -9.89
CA THR A 570 -23.03 -16.68 -9.88
C THR A 570 -24.23 -16.68 -8.95
N GLY A 571 -24.45 -15.61 -8.21
CA GLY A 571 -25.59 -15.50 -7.30
C GLY A 571 -25.61 -14.24 -6.46
N THR A 572 -26.33 -14.32 -5.34
CA THR A 572 -26.56 -13.20 -4.43
C THR A 572 -26.44 -13.61 -2.96
N ILE A 573 -26.14 -12.65 -2.09
CA ILE A 573 -26.31 -12.76 -0.64
C ILE A 573 -27.47 -11.85 -0.19
N SER A 574 -28.34 -12.40 0.64
CA SER A 574 -29.39 -11.65 1.34
C SER A 574 -29.12 -11.69 2.83
N ALA A 575 -29.09 -10.54 3.51
CA ALA A 575 -28.96 -10.40 4.94
C ALA A 575 -30.33 -10.07 5.55
N TYR A 576 -30.75 -10.78 6.57
CA TYR A 576 -32.09 -10.61 7.17
C TYR A 576 -32.13 -11.04 8.64
N PRO A 577 -33.12 -10.55 9.41
CA PRO A 577 -33.28 -10.91 10.82
C PRO A 577 -33.59 -12.39 11.00
N ALA A 578 -33.04 -13.06 11.99
CA ALA A 578 -33.51 -14.39 12.39
C ALA A 578 -34.99 -14.31 12.82
N GLY A 579 -35.77 -15.33 12.47
CA GLY A 579 -37.23 -15.34 12.67
C GLY A 579 -38.04 -14.72 11.51
N ALA A 580 -37.39 -13.99 10.59
CA ALA A 580 -38.05 -13.50 9.36
C ALA A 580 -37.71 -14.37 8.15
N ASN A 581 -38.51 -14.24 7.10
CA ASN A 581 -38.19 -14.83 5.79
C ASN A 581 -37.19 -13.93 5.04
N PRO A 582 -36.27 -14.51 4.26
CA PRO A 582 -35.30 -13.72 3.50
C PRO A 582 -35.93 -12.82 2.44
N GLY A 583 -37.18 -13.08 2.06
CA GLY A 583 -37.84 -12.37 0.98
C GLY A 583 -37.12 -12.52 -0.38
N GLU A 584 -37.36 -11.56 -1.28
CA GLU A 584 -36.66 -11.44 -2.59
C GLU A 584 -35.53 -10.43 -2.55
N THR A 585 -35.13 -9.95 -1.37
CA THR A 585 -34.14 -8.87 -1.21
C THR A 585 -32.72 -9.36 -1.50
N THR A 586 -31.89 -8.49 -2.03
CA THR A 586 -30.50 -8.77 -2.41
C THR A 586 -29.58 -7.71 -1.86
N ASN A 587 -28.58 -8.08 -1.07
CA ASN A 587 -27.58 -7.15 -0.54
C ASN A 587 -26.27 -7.19 -1.32
N LEU A 588 -25.87 -8.33 -1.84
CA LEU A 588 -24.72 -8.50 -2.70
C LEU A 588 -25.09 -9.31 -3.93
N SER A 589 -24.48 -8.98 -5.07
CA SER A 589 -24.48 -9.80 -6.30
C SER A 589 -23.04 -10.09 -6.70
N PHE A 590 -22.78 -11.31 -7.17
CA PHE A 590 -21.44 -11.78 -7.54
C PHE A 590 -21.47 -12.81 -8.66
N VAL A 591 -20.36 -12.94 -9.36
CA VAL A 591 -20.08 -14.01 -10.31
C VAL A 591 -19.03 -14.98 -9.74
N ALA A 592 -18.89 -16.15 -10.35
CA ALA A 592 -17.89 -17.13 -9.94
C ALA A 592 -16.48 -16.50 -9.87
N ASN A 593 -15.72 -16.86 -8.83
CA ASN A 593 -14.36 -16.37 -8.54
C ASN A 593 -14.24 -14.86 -8.23
N GLN A 594 -15.35 -14.13 -8.11
CA GLN A 594 -15.34 -12.71 -7.73
C GLN A 594 -15.28 -12.54 -6.21
N VAL A 595 -14.40 -11.66 -5.72
CA VAL A 595 -14.46 -11.17 -4.34
C VAL A 595 -15.12 -9.81 -4.33
N VAL A 596 -16.27 -9.69 -3.64
CA VAL A 596 -17.06 -8.46 -3.61
C VAL A 596 -17.57 -8.18 -2.21
N ALA A 597 -17.62 -6.92 -1.81
CA ALA A 597 -18.16 -6.47 -0.53
C ALA A 597 -19.26 -5.43 -0.73
N ASN A 598 -20.21 -5.41 0.20
CA ASN A 598 -21.19 -4.34 0.33
C ASN A 598 -21.49 -4.06 1.80
N GLN A 599 -21.75 -2.80 2.13
CA GLN A 599 -22.27 -2.43 3.44
C GLN A 599 -23.73 -2.82 3.55
N VAL A 600 -24.11 -3.38 4.67
CA VAL A 600 -25.46 -3.85 4.93
C VAL A 600 -25.91 -3.38 6.31
N THR A 601 -26.97 -2.60 6.35
CA THR A 601 -27.72 -2.35 7.60
C THR A 601 -28.77 -3.44 7.74
N VAL A 602 -28.70 -4.23 8.81
CA VAL A 602 -29.63 -5.32 9.02
C VAL A 602 -30.23 -5.28 10.42
N LYS A 603 -31.58 -5.36 10.49
CA LYS A 603 -32.31 -5.49 11.75
C LYS A 603 -31.86 -6.76 12.48
N VAL A 604 -31.69 -6.66 13.77
CA VAL A 604 -31.37 -7.81 14.62
C VAL A 604 -32.63 -8.63 14.86
N GLY A 605 -32.54 -9.92 14.61
CA GLY A 605 -33.65 -10.85 14.78
C GLY A 605 -33.59 -11.61 16.10
N ASP A 606 -34.40 -12.66 16.17
CA ASP A 606 -34.57 -13.50 17.35
C ASP A 606 -33.21 -13.97 17.91
N GLY A 607 -33.10 -13.90 19.21
CA GLY A 607 -31.88 -14.28 19.92
C GLY A 607 -30.66 -13.40 19.62
N GLY A 608 -30.82 -12.23 19.00
CA GLY A 608 -29.71 -11.35 18.64
C GLY A 608 -28.90 -11.86 17.44
N VAL A 609 -29.59 -12.50 16.50
CA VAL A 609 -29.00 -13.18 15.34
C VAL A 609 -29.45 -12.52 14.03
N VAL A 610 -28.51 -12.39 13.09
CA VAL A 610 -28.79 -12.10 11.68
C VAL A 610 -28.44 -13.33 10.83
N LYS A 611 -29.11 -13.49 9.71
CA LYS A 611 -28.89 -14.58 8.76
C LYS A 611 -28.38 -14.03 7.46
N LEU A 612 -27.46 -14.77 6.83
CA LEU A 612 -26.88 -14.46 5.51
C LEU A 612 -27.15 -15.66 4.62
N LYS A 613 -28.02 -15.50 3.63
CA LYS A 613 -28.45 -16.56 2.70
C LYS A 613 -27.68 -16.45 1.39
N ASN A 614 -27.09 -17.54 0.98
CA ASN A 614 -26.49 -17.70 -0.33
C ASN A 614 -27.57 -18.19 -1.33
N SER A 615 -27.95 -17.33 -2.26
CA SER A 615 -28.89 -17.68 -3.34
C SER A 615 -28.14 -17.88 -4.67
N ALA A 616 -27.05 -18.64 -4.65
CA ALA A 616 -26.23 -18.97 -5.80
C ALA A 616 -26.37 -20.46 -6.15
N GLY A 617 -26.08 -20.78 -7.41
CA GLY A 617 -25.97 -22.18 -7.87
C GLY A 617 -24.69 -22.89 -7.38
N GLY A 618 -23.83 -22.19 -6.64
CA GLY A 618 -22.56 -22.70 -6.08
C GLY A 618 -22.35 -22.30 -4.63
N SER A 619 -21.28 -22.80 -4.03
CA SER A 619 -20.89 -22.44 -2.67
C SER A 619 -20.11 -21.15 -2.62
N VAL A 620 -20.15 -20.45 -1.45
CA VAL A 620 -19.42 -19.21 -1.20
C VAL A 620 -18.82 -19.19 0.19
N HIS A 621 -17.70 -18.52 0.40
CA HIS A 621 -17.32 -18.08 1.72
C HIS A 621 -17.90 -16.70 2.01
N VAL A 622 -18.38 -16.52 3.23
CA VAL A 622 -18.95 -15.26 3.71
C VAL A 622 -18.12 -14.72 4.85
N ILE A 623 -17.83 -13.42 4.75
CA ILE A 623 -17.10 -12.65 5.76
C ILE A 623 -18.01 -11.49 6.17
N ALA A 624 -18.06 -11.13 7.45
CA ALA A 624 -18.78 -9.97 7.91
C ALA A 624 -17.94 -9.20 8.95
N ASP A 625 -17.74 -7.92 8.69
CA ASP A 625 -17.03 -6.99 9.56
C ASP A 625 -18.03 -5.96 10.10
N VAL A 626 -18.09 -5.75 11.42
CA VAL A 626 -19.03 -4.79 12.01
C VAL A 626 -18.43 -3.38 12.01
N ALA A 627 -19.27 -2.38 11.73
CA ALA A 627 -18.89 -0.96 11.83
C ALA A 627 -19.65 -0.20 12.93
N GLY A 628 -20.74 -0.77 13.43
CA GLY A 628 -21.56 -0.17 14.49
C GLY A 628 -22.91 -0.84 14.67
N PHE A 629 -23.71 -0.28 15.58
CA PHE A 629 -25.07 -0.75 15.87
C PHE A 629 -26.01 0.39 16.20
N TYR A 630 -27.31 0.13 16.08
CA TYR A 630 -28.38 1.05 16.47
C TYR A 630 -29.06 0.58 17.74
N VAL A 631 -29.43 1.54 18.62
CA VAL A 631 -30.12 1.27 19.87
C VAL A 631 -31.58 0.96 19.59
N ASP A 632 -32.11 -0.05 20.31
CA ASP A 632 -33.52 -0.44 20.25
C ASP A 632 -34.40 0.51 21.06
N GLY A 633 -35.72 0.53 20.76
CA GLY A 633 -36.71 1.31 21.45
C GLY A 633 -37.57 2.18 20.52
N ALA A 634 -38.55 2.86 21.11
CA ALA A 634 -39.42 3.77 20.34
C ALA A 634 -38.64 5.03 19.95
N THR A 635 -38.49 5.23 18.63
CA THR A 635 -37.75 6.36 18.06
C THR A 635 -38.63 7.61 18.03
N THR A 636 -38.19 8.68 18.64
CA THR A 636 -38.89 9.99 18.67
C THR A 636 -38.02 11.14 18.20
N GLU A 637 -36.72 10.97 18.31
CA GLU A 637 -35.74 12.02 18.03
C GLU A 637 -35.44 12.17 16.54
N ALA A 638 -35.26 13.39 16.08
CA ALA A 638 -34.83 13.66 14.74
C ALA A 638 -33.48 12.97 14.44
N GLY A 639 -33.39 12.30 13.28
CA GLY A 639 -32.18 11.53 12.88
C GLY A 639 -32.08 10.14 13.49
N ALA A 640 -33.06 9.74 14.33
CA ALA A 640 -33.12 8.38 14.89
C ALA A 640 -33.41 7.35 13.77
N PHE A 641 -32.66 6.24 13.77
CA PHE A 641 -32.85 5.14 12.80
C PHE A 641 -33.93 4.16 13.26
N GLN A 642 -34.90 3.96 12.38
CA GLN A 642 -35.90 2.92 12.52
C GLN A 642 -35.57 1.75 11.59
N ALA A 643 -35.11 0.64 12.16
CA ALA A 643 -34.81 -0.55 11.43
C ALA A 643 -36.07 -1.28 10.92
N MET A 644 -36.01 -1.78 9.71
CA MET A 644 -37.09 -2.54 9.09
C MET A 644 -36.60 -3.92 8.65
N ALA A 645 -37.51 -4.89 8.53
CA ALA A 645 -37.25 -6.03 7.66
C ALA A 645 -37.17 -5.50 6.21
N PRO A 646 -36.19 -5.97 5.41
CA PRO A 646 -36.04 -5.42 4.06
C PRO A 646 -37.29 -5.57 3.19
N VAL A 647 -37.67 -4.49 2.50
CA VAL A 647 -38.85 -4.42 1.64
C VAL A 647 -38.46 -3.98 0.25
N ARG A 648 -38.81 -4.75 -0.80
CA ARG A 648 -38.63 -4.38 -2.20
C ARG A 648 -39.65 -3.28 -2.60
N ILE A 649 -39.14 -2.10 -3.00
CA ILE A 649 -39.99 -0.96 -3.39
C ILE A 649 -39.87 -0.63 -4.88
N LEU A 650 -38.89 -1.16 -5.59
CA LEU A 650 -38.75 -1.07 -7.04
C LEU A 650 -38.23 -2.39 -7.60
N ASP A 651 -38.85 -2.84 -8.66
CA ASP A 651 -38.35 -3.93 -9.48
C ASP A 651 -38.81 -3.72 -10.95
N THR A 652 -37.91 -3.20 -11.77
CA THR A 652 -38.21 -2.95 -13.19
C THR A 652 -38.10 -4.20 -14.05
N THR A 653 -37.64 -5.33 -13.50
CA THR A 653 -37.58 -6.62 -14.24
C THR A 653 -38.91 -7.31 -14.31
N LYS A 654 -39.86 -6.97 -13.43
CA LYS A 654 -41.18 -7.63 -13.35
C LYS A 654 -42.17 -7.04 -14.37
N ALA A 655 -42.84 -7.92 -15.09
CA ALA A 655 -43.92 -7.54 -15.96
C ALA A 655 -45.05 -6.87 -15.16
N GLY A 656 -45.56 -5.74 -15.63
CA GLY A 656 -46.58 -4.95 -14.93
C GLY A 656 -46.06 -4.03 -13.82
N SER A 657 -44.77 -3.90 -13.68
CA SER A 657 -44.18 -2.87 -12.81
C SER A 657 -44.61 -1.46 -13.28
N THR A 658 -44.87 -0.58 -12.31
CA THR A 658 -45.21 0.85 -12.60
C THR A 658 -44.04 1.56 -13.29
N PHE A 659 -42.81 1.10 -13.02
CA PHE A 659 -41.59 1.59 -13.63
C PHE A 659 -41.04 0.57 -14.61
N VAL A 660 -40.51 1.03 -15.70
CA VAL A 660 -39.88 0.24 -16.74
C VAL A 660 -38.36 0.38 -16.65
N ARG A 661 -37.66 -0.48 -17.37
CA ARG A 661 -36.20 -0.43 -17.55
C ARG A 661 -35.74 1.03 -17.87
N VAL A 662 -34.78 1.53 -17.11
CA VAL A 662 -34.34 2.93 -17.17
C VAL A 662 -33.48 3.12 -18.42
N PRO A 663 -33.86 3.96 -19.36
CA PRO A 663 -33.04 4.20 -20.56
C PRO A 663 -31.73 4.87 -20.21
N GLY A 664 -30.78 4.86 -21.16
CA GLY A 664 -29.51 5.57 -21.00
C GLY A 664 -29.74 7.05 -20.72
N ASN A 665 -29.06 7.62 -19.74
CA ASN A 665 -29.23 8.96 -19.20
C ASN A 665 -30.66 9.29 -18.70
N GLY A 666 -31.47 8.26 -18.45
CA GLY A 666 -32.84 8.42 -17.93
C GLY A 666 -32.89 8.43 -16.40
N THR A 667 -34.04 8.82 -15.86
CA THR A 667 -34.26 8.91 -14.40
C THR A 667 -35.58 8.24 -14.00
N ILE A 668 -35.64 7.80 -12.74
CA ILE A 668 -36.86 7.42 -12.02
C ILE A 668 -36.95 8.24 -10.74
N ASP A 669 -38.07 8.94 -10.55
CA ASP A 669 -38.43 9.55 -9.26
C ASP A 669 -39.24 8.52 -8.45
N LEU A 670 -38.56 7.83 -7.58
CA LEU A 670 -39.10 6.70 -6.81
C LEU A 670 -39.80 7.22 -5.53
N PRO A 671 -41.11 7.02 -5.35
CA PRO A 671 -41.77 7.25 -4.08
C PRO A 671 -41.29 6.29 -3.03
N VAL A 672 -40.61 6.84 -1.99
CA VAL A 672 -40.13 6.02 -0.86
C VAL A 672 -41.12 6.05 0.28
N VAL A 673 -41.68 7.22 0.58
CA VAL A 673 -42.74 7.38 1.59
C VAL A 673 -44.04 6.80 1.04
N SER A 674 -44.42 5.61 1.54
CA SER A 674 -45.67 4.97 1.15
C SER A 674 -46.09 3.88 2.15
N ALA A 675 -47.36 3.51 2.15
CA ALA A 675 -47.84 2.37 2.95
C ALA A 675 -47.19 1.04 2.52
N ALA A 676 -46.90 0.88 1.23
CA ALA A 676 -46.28 -0.32 0.68
C ALA A 676 -44.82 -0.49 1.11
N SER A 677 -44.07 0.61 1.23
CA SER A 677 -42.70 0.60 1.74
C SER A 677 -42.60 0.51 3.26
N GLY A 678 -43.65 0.90 3.98
CA GLY A 678 -43.63 1.04 5.44
C GLY A 678 -42.87 2.26 5.93
N VAL A 679 -42.42 3.15 5.04
CA VAL A 679 -41.73 4.41 5.38
C VAL A 679 -42.74 5.51 5.59
N PRO A 680 -42.85 6.13 6.79
CA PRO A 680 -43.84 7.15 7.08
C PRO A 680 -43.43 8.54 6.57
N ALA A 681 -44.38 9.44 6.51
CA ALA A 681 -44.11 10.84 6.11
C ALA A 681 -43.19 11.61 7.08
N THR A 682 -42.98 11.07 8.27
CA THR A 682 -42.03 11.63 9.26
C THR A 682 -40.57 11.27 8.95
N ALA A 683 -40.29 10.41 7.97
CA ALA A 683 -38.92 10.08 7.55
C ALA A 683 -38.25 11.26 6.85
N GLY A 684 -36.99 11.52 7.18
CA GLY A 684 -36.16 12.55 6.54
C GLY A 684 -35.09 11.97 5.62
N SER A 685 -34.72 10.73 5.83
CA SER A 685 -33.79 9.98 4.95
C SER A 685 -34.05 8.48 5.05
N VAL A 686 -33.46 7.73 4.14
CA VAL A 686 -33.71 6.30 3.98
C VAL A 686 -32.40 5.54 3.73
N ASP A 687 -32.34 4.31 4.23
CA ASP A 687 -31.27 3.36 3.94
C ASP A 687 -31.79 2.32 2.94
N LEU A 688 -31.16 2.34 1.77
CA LEU A 688 -31.54 1.53 0.62
C LEU A 688 -30.44 0.55 0.25
N ASN A 689 -30.81 -0.53 -0.41
CA ASN A 689 -29.93 -1.28 -1.28
C ASN A 689 -30.41 -1.12 -2.73
N VAL A 690 -29.54 -0.65 -3.60
CA VAL A 690 -29.85 -0.39 -5.02
C VAL A 690 -29.08 -1.37 -5.89
N THR A 691 -29.76 -2.12 -6.71
CA THR A 691 -29.17 -3.10 -7.63
C THR A 691 -29.41 -2.71 -9.07
N ALA A 692 -28.34 -2.50 -9.82
CA ALA A 692 -28.36 -2.42 -11.28
C ALA A 692 -28.34 -3.84 -11.86
N VAL A 693 -29.28 -4.18 -12.73
CA VAL A 693 -29.42 -5.52 -13.29
C VAL A 693 -29.29 -5.46 -14.81
N ASN A 694 -28.43 -6.32 -15.35
CA ASN A 694 -28.27 -6.52 -16.78
C ASN A 694 -28.22 -5.20 -17.60
N PRO A 695 -27.30 -4.27 -17.27
CA PRO A 695 -27.17 -3.02 -18.00
C PRO A 695 -26.70 -3.26 -19.43
N ALA A 696 -27.21 -2.48 -20.39
CA ALA A 696 -26.88 -2.61 -21.82
C ALA A 696 -25.61 -1.81 -22.23
N SER A 697 -24.94 -1.16 -21.30
CA SER A 697 -23.66 -0.46 -21.48
C SER A 697 -22.92 -0.36 -20.15
N ASP A 698 -21.67 0.01 -20.18
CA ASP A 698 -20.97 0.49 -19.00
C ASP A 698 -21.63 1.76 -18.47
N GLY A 699 -21.64 1.96 -17.14
CA GLY A 699 -22.25 3.13 -16.54
C GLY A 699 -22.30 3.10 -15.03
N HIS A 700 -23.18 3.93 -14.48
CA HIS A 700 -23.40 4.02 -13.05
C HIS A 700 -24.86 4.40 -12.74
N ILE A 701 -25.28 4.12 -11.51
CA ILE A 701 -26.51 4.67 -10.94
C ILE A 701 -26.13 5.76 -9.93
N SER A 702 -26.79 6.90 -10.06
CA SER A 702 -26.75 7.98 -9.08
C SER A 702 -28.06 8.03 -8.34
N VAL A 703 -28.02 8.14 -7.01
CA VAL A 703 -29.20 8.27 -6.15
C VAL A 703 -29.12 9.56 -5.36
N TYR A 704 -30.12 10.39 -5.46
CA TYR A 704 -30.15 11.69 -4.79
C TYR A 704 -31.58 12.12 -4.42
N PRO A 705 -31.74 13.12 -3.53
CA PRO A 705 -33.06 13.67 -3.19
C PRO A 705 -33.74 14.21 -4.44
N THR A 706 -34.99 13.83 -4.69
CA THR A 706 -35.75 14.38 -5.81
C THR A 706 -35.81 15.90 -5.72
N GLY A 707 -35.52 16.60 -6.85
CA GLY A 707 -35.40 18.03 -6.90
C GLY A 707 -34.04 18.63 -6.53
N ALA A 708 -33.03 17.79 -6.14
CA ALA A 708 -31.72 18.25 -5.74
C ALA A 708 -30.59 17.45 -6.40
N ARG A 709 -30.53 17.48 -7.75
CA ARG A 709 -29.48 16.80 -8.53
C ARG A 709 -28.09 17.37 -8.15
N PRO A 710 -27.13 16.53 -7.67
CA PRO A 710 -25.82 17.03 -7.27
C PRO A 710 -24.95 17.43 -8.49
N ASN A 711 -24.02 18.37 -8.27
CA ASN A 711 -22.99 18.74 -9.22
C ASN A 711 -21.64 18.91 -8.49
N PRO A 712 -20.62 18.09 -8.76
CA PRO A 712 -20.64 16.99 -9.75
C PRO A 712 -21.60 15.87 -9.37
N ILE A 713 -22.03 15.10 -10.37
CA ILE A 713 -22.89 13.94 -10.13
C ILE A 713 -22.17 12.87 -9.29
N VAL A 714 -22.87 12.28 -8.34
CA VAL A 714 -22.37 11.15 -7.51
C VAL A 714 -22.62 9.83 -8.21
N SER A 715 -21.83 8.81 -7.89
CA SER A 715 -21.98 7.47 -8.43
C SER A 715 -22.16 6.48 -7.29
N ASN A 716 -23.36 5.93 -7.12
CA ASN A 716 -23.68 5.00 -6.05
C ASN A 716 -23.49 3.54 -6.44
N ALA A 717 -23.66 3.17 -7.70
CA ALA A 717 -23.38 1.83 -8.21
C ALA A 717 -22.76 1.92 -9.60
N ASN A 718 -21.53 1.43 -9.78
CA ASN A 718 -20.84 1.37 -11.08
C ASN A 718 -20.95 -0.04 -11.65
N PHE A 719 -21.19 -0.17 -12.95
CA PHE A 719 -21.38 -1.44 -13.60
C PHE A 719 -20.75 -1.49 -15.00
N LYS A 720 -20.42 -2.68 -15.41
CA LYS A 720 -20.08 -3.02 -16.80
C LYS A 720 -21.30 -3.55 -17.54
N ASN A 721 -21.28 -3.51 -18.87
CA ASN A 721 -22.31 -4.11 -19.71
C ASN A 721 -22.61 -5.57 -19.26
N GLY A 722 -23.88 -5.87 -19.03
CA GLY A 722 -24.35 -7.17 -18.56
C GLY A 722 -24.06 -7.52 -17.09
N GLN A 723 -23.36 -6.66 -16.34
CA GLN A 723 -22.99 -6.93 -14.96
C GLN A 723 -24.10 -6.53 -13.99
N THR A 724 -24.54 -7.44 -13.13
CA THR A 724 -25.44 -7.11 -12.01
C THR A 724 -24.62 -6.68 -10.80
N VAL A 725 -24.89 -5.48 -10.26
CA VAL A 725 -24.18 -4.87 -9.13
C VAL A 725 -25.17 -4.30 -8.13
N ALA A 726 -24.98 -4.63 -6.86
CA ALA A 726 -25.72 -4.05 -5.75
C ALA A 726 -24.81 -3.16 -4.89
N ASN A 727 -25.35 -2.04 -4.38
CA ASN A 727 -24.69 -1.20 -3.40
C ASN A 727 -25.68 -0.61 -2.40
N ALA A 728 -25.24 -0.43 -1.17
CA ALA A 728 -26.00 0.29 -0.15
C ALA A 728 -25.98 1.79 -0.41
N VAL A 729 -27.08 2.46 -0.13
CA VAL A 729 -27.24 3.90 -0.34
C VAL A 729 -28.04 4.49 0.81
N THR A 730 -27.41 5.37 1.59
CA THR A 730 -28.12 6.21 2.55
C THR A 730 -28.37 7.58 1.89
N VAL A 731 -29.61 7.96 1.75
CA VAL A 731 -29.98 9.18 1.02
C VAL A 731 -31.09 9.97 1.73
N LYS A 732 -30.96 11.30 1.72
CA LYS A 732 -32.00 12.20 2.16
C LYS A 732 -33.22 12.11 1.22
N LEU A 733 -34.41 12.17 1.76
CA LEU A 733 -35.65 12.26 0.98
C LEU A 733 -35.79 13.68 0.39
N GLY A 734 -36.15 13.72 -0.86
CA GLY A 734 -36.46 14.97 -1.58
C GLY A 734 -37.93 15.33 -1.47
N THR A 735 -38.41 16.15 -2.41
CA THR A 735 -39.79 16.59 -2.48
C THR A 735 -40.74 15.40 -2.49
N ASP A 736 -41.82 15.48 -1.75
CA ASP A 736 -42.87 14.45 -1.64
C ASP A 736 -42.36 13.07 -1.18
N GLY A 737 -41.26 13.01 -0.40
CA GLY A 737 -40.73 11.77 0.11
C GLY A 737 -40.15 10.83 -0.94
N LYS A 738 -39.60 11.42 -2.02
CA LYS A 738 -39.04 10.68 -3.15
C LYS A 738 -37.50 10.75 -3.20
N VAL A 739 -36.93 9.79 -3.89
CA VAL A 739 -35.53 9.82 -4.36
C VAL A 739 -35.49 9.66 -5.87
N THR A 740 -34.54 10.32 -6.52
CA THR A 740 -34.28 10.14 -7.94
C THR A 740 -33.15 9.18 -8.16
N LEU A 741 -33.37 8.14 -9.00
CA LEU A 741 -32.36 7.23 -9.50
C LEU A 741 -32.06 7.64 -10.95
N GLU A 742 -30.81 7.96 -11.24
CA GLU A 742 -30.34 8.38 -12.58
C GLU A 742 -29.39 7.31 -13.15
N ASN A 743 -29.67 6.85 -14.35
CA ASN A 743 -28.79 6.00 -15.12
C ASN A 743 -27.75 6.84 -15.88
N GLY A 744 -26.51 6.89 -15.44
CA GLY A 744 -25.40 7.58 -16.12
C GLY A 744 -24.72 6.74 -17.21
N GLY A 745 -25.28 5.59 -17.59
CA GLY A 745 -24.86 4.81 -18.75
C GLY A 745 -25.55 5.26 -20.03
N THR A 746 -25.01 4.91 -21.19
CA THR A 746 -25.63 5.18 -22.50
C THR A 746 -26.69 4.13 -22.89
N GLY A 747 -26.65 2.95 -22.28
CA GLY A 747 -27.60 1.85 -22.47
C GLY A 747 -28.62 1.78 -21.34
N ALA A 748 -29.72 1.07 -21.58
CA ALA A 748 -30.75 0.89 -20.57
C ALA A 748 -30.34 -0.10 -19.48
N VAL A 749 -30.88 0.07 -18.25
CA VAL A 749 -30.62 -0.78 -17.09
C VAL A 749 -31.89 -1.09 -16.32
N ASP A 750 -32.03 -2.30 -15.81
CA ASP A 750 -33.05 -2.63 -14.84
C ASP A 750 -32.59 -2.28 -13.43
N LEU A 751 -33.52 -1.88 -12.57
CA LEU A 751 -33.24 -1.51 -11.19
C LEU A 751 -34.10 -2.30 -10.21
N LEU A 752 -33.44 -2.75 -9.14
CA LEU A 752 -34.10 -3.21 -7.92
C LEU A 752 -33.74 -2.25 -6.79
N VAL A 753 -34.73 -1.92 -5.94
CA VAL A 753 -34.48 -1.09 -4.77
C VAL A 753 -35.18 -1.72 -3.57
N ASP A 754 -34.40 -1.97 -2.52
CA ASP A 754 -34.85 -2.51 -1.23
C ASP A 754 -34.64 -1.44 -0.13
N VAL A 755 -35.63 -1.27 0.73
CA VAL A 755 -35.55 -0.43 1.94
C VAL A 755 -35.14 -1.31 3.13
N ASN A 756 -34.09 -0.90 3.89
CA ASN A 756 -33.65 -1.58 5.11
C ASN A 756 -34.09 -0.83 6.39
N GLY A 757 -34.40 0.45 6.25
CA GLY A 757 -34.82 1.31 7.34
C GLY A 757 -34.89 2.77 6.91
N TYR A 758 -35.26 3.63 7.86
CA TYR A 758 -35.34 5.08 7.65
C TYR A 758 -34.90 5.85 8.90
N PHE A 759 -34.54 7.09 8.68
CA PHE A 759 -34.21 8.04 9.75
C PHE A 759 -35.33 9.07 9.87
N LEU A 760 -35.71 9.40 11.12
CA LEU A 760 -36.71 10.42 11.36
C LEU A 760 -36.25 11.80 10.89
N GLY A 761 -37.15 12.54 10.28
CA GLY A 761 -36.93 13.90 9.80
C GLY A 761 -36.78 14.91 10.94
N GLY A 762 -36.31 16.10 10.61
CA GLY A 762 -36.07 17.17 11.56
C GLY A 762 -34.59 17.48 11.76
N THR A 763 -34.29 18.40 12.68
CA THR A 763 -32.90 18.77 13.00
C THR A 763 -32.41 17.89 14.13
N ALA A 764 -31.50 16.98 13.83
CA ALA A 764 -30.86 16.11 14.82
C ALA A 764 -29.94 16.92 15.73
N THR A 765 -30.08 16.73 17.05
CA THR A 765 -29.32 17.45 18.06
C THR A 765 -28.65 16.53 19.08
N GLN A 766 -29.10 15.28 19.17
CA GLN A 766 -28.58 14.32 20.15
C GLN A 766 -27.50 13.43 19.59
N SER A 767 -26.65 12.90 20.44
CA SER A 767 -25.58 11.95 20.09
C SER A 767 -26.13 10.71 19.41
N GLY A 768 -25.44 10.23 18.41
CA GLY A 768 -25.80 9.06 17.61
C GLY A 768 -26.88 9.29 16.57
N MET A 769 -27.47 10.49 16.50
CA MET A 769 -28.48 10.82 15.52
C MET A 769 -27.86 11.19 14.17
N PHE A 770 -28.52 10.81 13.09
CA PHE A 770 -28.07 11.03 11.73
C PHE A 770 -28.47 12.42 11.21
N VAL A 771 -27.50 13.13 10.67
CA VAL A 771 -27.68 14.37 9.93
C VAL A 771 -27.49 14.10 8.44
N PRO A 772 -28.56 13.99 7.64
CA PRO A 772 -28.47 13.77 6.23
C PRO A 772 -27.95 15.01 5.49
N LEU A 773 -27.06 14.82 4.54
CA LEU A 773 -26.53 15.88 3.68
C LEU A 773 -27.00 15.69 2.23
N ALA A 774 -27.07 16.77 1.46
CA ALA A 774 -27.01 16.63 0.01
C ALA A 774 -25.65 16.05 -0.34
N PRO A 775 -25.57 15.02 -1.22
CA PRO A 775 -24.32 14.38 -1.54
C PRO A 775 -23.27 15.40 -2.02
N ALA A 776 -22.08 15.36 -1.42
CA ALA A 776 -21.00 16.29 -1.73
C ALA A 776 -19.66 15.57 -1.85
N ARG A 777 -18.87 15.87 -2.88
CA ARG A 777 -17.56 15.30 -3.10
C ARG A 777 -16.56 15.89 -2.13
N ILE A 778 -15.91 15.03 -1.33
CA ILE A 778 -14.87 15.42 -0.37
C ILE A 778 -13.49 14.85 -0.72
N LEU A 779 -13.42 13.88 -1.64
CA LEU A 779 -12.20 13.33 -2.19
C LEU A 779 -12.37 13.01 -3.66
N ASP A 780 -11.43 13.42 -4.48
CA ASP A 780 -11.22 12.89 -5.83
C ASP A 780 -9.73 12.96 -6.17
N SER A 781 -9.05 11.82 -6.07
CA SER A 781 -7.62 11.76 -6.32
C SER A 781 -7.22 12.04 -7.77
N ARG A 782 -8.17 11.92 -8.72
CA ARG A 782 -7.96 12.23 -10.15
C ARG A 782 -7.87 13.72 -10.42
N THR A 783 -8.50 14.53 -9.57
CA THR A 783 -8.53 16.00 -9.68
C THR A 783 -7.80 16.69 -8.55
N GLY A 784 -7.38 15.94 -7.52
CA GLY A 784 -6.70 16.43 -6.34
C GLY A 784 -7.61 16.95 -5.24
N VAL A 785 -8.94 16.94 -5.42
CA VAL A 785 -9.90 17.34 -4.38
C VAL A 785 -9.70 16.49 -3.14
N GLY A 786 -9.59 17.12 -1.97
CA GLY A 786 -9.46 16.44 -0.67
C GLY A 786 -8.16 15.68 -0.44
N MET A 787 -7.26 15.67 -1.41
CA MET A 787 -5.94 15.05 -1.23
C MET A 787 -5.13 15.84 -0.19
N PRO A 788 -4.51 15.15 0.79
CA PRO A 788 -3.72 15.82 1.82
C PRO A 788 -2.50 16.50 1.21
N LYS A 789 -2.04 17.57 1.87
CA LYS A 789 -0.73 18.13 1.60
C LYS A 789 0.31 17.08 1.96
N GLY A 790 0.95 16.52 0.93
CA GLY A 790 2.24 15.85 1.04
C GLY A 790 3.29 16.77 0.42
N ASP A 791 4.36 16.21 -0.12
CA ASP A 791 5.35 16.97 -0.92
C ASP A 791 4.76 17.55 -2.22
N PHE A 792 3.50 17.28 -2.49
CA PHE A 792 2.69 17.93 -3.51
C PHE A 792 1.86 19.04 -2.87
N SER A 793 1.69 20.16 -3.56
CA SER A 793 0.71 21.17 -3.16
C SER A 793 -0.66 20.49 -2.96
N ALA A 794 -1.42 20.96 -1.95
CA ALA A 794 -2.78 20.46 -1.74
C ALA A 794 -3.57 20.54 -3.04
N GLY A 795 -4.31 19.48 -3.37
CA GLY A 795 -5.07 19.40 -4.59
C GLY A 795 -4.30 18.88 -5.81
N THR A 796 -3.11 18.32 -5.65
CA THR A 796 -2.41 17.69 -6.78
C THR A 796 -3.06 16.34 -7.11
N PRO A 797 -3.49 16.13 -8.37
CA PRO A 797 -4.00 14.84 -8.83
C PRO A 797 -2.93 13.75 -8.72
N ARG A 798 -3.29 12.60 -8.14
CA ARG A 798 -2.44 11.41 -8.15
C ARG A 798 -3.21 10.15 -7.78
N MET A 799 -2.74 9.01 -8.23
CA MET A 799 -3.20 7.71 -7.73
C MET A 799 -2.59 7.43 -6.34
N LEU A 800 -3.29 6.67 -5.52
CA LEU A 800 -2.72 6.11 -4.30
C LEU A 800 -1.81 4.95 -4.66
N ASN A 801 -0.64 4.93 -4.04
CA ASN A 801 0.32 3.84 -4.22
C ASN A 801 -0.12 2.56 -3.50
N ASN A 802 0.54 1.46 -3.83
CA ASN A 802 0.39 0.21 -3.11
C ASN A 802 0.76 0.40 -1.63
N PHE A 803 -0.06 -0.16 -0.76
CA PHE A 803 0.09 -0.12 0.71
C PHE A 803 0.14 1.27 1.33
N GLU A 804 -0.29 2.28 0.58
CA GLU A 804 -0.33 3.65 1.07
C GLU A 804 -1.52 3.87 2.01
N VAL A 805 -1.27 4.61 3.09
CA VAL A 805 -2.29 5.15 3.97
C VAL A 805 -2.44 6.64 3.70
N VAL A 806 -3.63 7.08 3.31
CA VAL A 806 -3.94 8.50 3.08
C VAL A 806 -4.94 8.97 4.13
N PRO A 807 -4.59 9.94 4.97
CA PRO A 807 -5.57 10.55 5.87
C PRO A 807 -6.50 11.48 5.09
N LEU A 808 -7.81 11.25 5.22
CA LEU A 808 -8.85 12.10 4.66
C LEU A 808 -9.48 12.93 5.77
N LYS A 809 -9.39 14.26 5.64
CA LYS A 809 -10.09 15.18 6.52
C LYS A 809 -11.57 15.23 6.15
N VAL A 810 -12.43 14.78 7.06
CA VAL A 810 -13.88 14.69 6.85
C VAL A 810 -14.62 15.81 7.57
N ALA A 811 -14.34 15.98 8.86
CA ALA A 811 -15.01 17.03 9.66
C ALA A 811 -14.69 18.43 9.12
N GLY A 812 -15.70 19.18 8.76
CA GLY A 812 -15.62 20.48 8.08
C GLY A 812 -15.63 20.42 6.57
N ALA A 813 -15.66 19.24 5.96
CA ALA A 813 -15.76 19.05 4.50
C ALA A 813 -17.19 18.64 4.10
N GLY A 814 -17.64 19.04 2.92
CA GLY A 814 -18.90 18.60 2.32
C GLY A 814 -20.15 18.79 3.16
N GLY A 815 -20.18 19.75 4.10
CA GLY A 815 -21.28 19.98 5.01
C GLY A 815 -21.22 19.18 6.32
N VAL A 816 -20.21 18.32 6.52
CA VAL A 816 -19.99 17.61 7.78
C VAL A 816 -19.58 18.57 8.88
N ASN A 817 -20.32 18.63 9.98
CA ASN A 817 -20.03 19.56 11.06
C ASN A 817 -18.65 19.29 11.70
N ALA A 818 -17.83 20.34 11.80
CA ALA A 818 -16.45 20.24 12.24
C ALA A 818 -16.30 19.81 13.73
N THR A 819 -17.30 20.10 14.55
CA THR A 819 -17.26 19.92 16.01
C THR A 819 -18.15 18.79 16.50
N THR A 820 -19.30 18.56 15.88
CA THR A 820 -20.30 17.60 16.39
C THR A 820 -20.29 16.26 15.67
N ALA A 821 -19.62 16.13 14.51
CA ALA A 821 -19.57 14.86 13.81
C ALA A 821 -18.73 13.82 14.56
N GLY A 822 -19.33 12.65 14.80
CA GLY A 822 -18.69 11.49 15.46
C GLY A 822 -18.41 10.33 14.52
N ALA A 823 -19.28 10.14 13.51
CA ALA A 823 -19.08 9.18 12.44
C ALA A 823 -19.61 9.76 11.11
N VAL A 824 -19.15 9.24 9.99
CA VAL A 824 -19.54 9.72 8.66
C VAL A 824 -20.06 8.57 7.81
N VAL A 825 -21.03 8.86 6.96
CA VAL A 825 -21.54 7.98 5.90
C VAL A 825 -21.05 8.54 4.55
N MET A 826 -20.26 7.74 3.85
CA MET A 826 -19.65 8.14 2.58
C MET A 826 -19.81 7.04 1.54
N ASN A 827 -20.09 7.42 0.31
CA ASN A 827 -19.89 6.54 -0.81
C ASN A 827 -18.44 6.65 -1.26
N MET A 828 -17.68 5.54 -1.14
CA MET A 828 -16.29 5.45 -1.54
C MET A 828 -16.22 4.70 -2.88
N THR A 829 -15.52 5.25 -3.86
CA THR A 829 -15.32 4.61 -5.17
C THR A 829 -13.84 4.38 -5.41
N ILE A 830 -13.48 3.15 -5.69
CA ILE A 830 -12.22 2.78 -6.33
C ILE A 830 -12.36 3.04 -7.82
N ALA A 831 -11.39 3.73 -8.43
CA ALA A 831 -11.39 4.00 -9.86
C ALA A 831 -10.03 3.65 -10.49
N ASN A 832 -10.08 2.99 -11.64
CA ASN A 832 -8.91 2.56 -12.40
C ASN A 832 -7.84 1.83 -11.56
N PRO A 833 -8.19 0.83 -10.73
CA PRO A 833 -7.19 0.08 -9.97
C PRO A 833 -6.30 -0.71 -10.93
N THR A 834 -5.00 -0.57 -10.78
CA THR A 834 -4.03 -1.23 -11.68
C THR A 834 -3.77 -2.69 -11.31
N GLN A 835 -4.26 -3.15 -10.16
CA GLN A 835 -4.16 -4.53 -9.69
C GLN A 835 -5.35 -4.88 -8.80
N VAL A 836 -5.55 -6.18 -8.54
CA VAL A 836 -6.53 -6.68 -7.57
C VAL A 836 -6.15 -6.26 -6.14
N GLY A 837 -7.15 -5.90 -5.34
CA GLY A 837 -6.91 -5.48 -3.97
C GLY A 837 -8.17 -5.15 -3.18
N TYR A 838 -7.97 -4.43 -2.07
CA TYR A 838 -9.06 -3.87 -1.28
C TYR A 838 -8.65 -2.53 -0.65
N LEU A 839 -9.65 -1.74 -0.32
CA LEU A 839 -9.51 -0.53 0.49
C LEU A 839 -9.98 -0.83 1.93
N THR A 840 -9.23 -0.38 2.92
CA THR A 840 -9.70 -0.29 4.31
C THR A 840 -9.89 1.16 4.69
N VAL A 841 -11.07 1.50 5.21
CA VAL A 841 -11.40 2.81 5.77
C VAL A 841 -11.53 2.68 7.28
N PHE A 842 -10.75 3.46 8.03
CA PHE A 842 -10.71 3.34 9.50
C PHE A 842 -10.40 4.68 10.18
N PRO A 843 -10.73 4.85 11.47
CA PRO A 843 -10.48 6.11 12.17
C PRO A 843 -9.00 6.48 12.22
N THR A 844 -8.66 7.74 11.94
CA THR A 844 -7.28 8.24 12.11
C THR A 844 -6.86 8.18 13.57
N GLY A 845 -5.63 7.71 13.82
CA GLY A 845 -5.08 7.54 15.16
C GLY A 845 -5.42 6.20 15.82
N THR A 846 -6.13 5.31 15.13
CA THR A 846 -6.31 3.92 15.56
C THR A 846 -5.42 2.97 14.77
N VAL A 847 -5.22 1.78 15.32
CA VAL A 847 -4.57 0.69 14.60
C VAL A 847 -5.44 0.29 13.40
N ARG A 848 -4.80 0.03 12.26
CA ARG A 848 -5.51 -0.45 11.08
C ARG A 848 -6.15 -1.82 11.35
N PRO A 849 -7.48 -1.95 11.21
CA PRO A 849 -8.14 -3.24 11.37
C PRO A 849 -7.91 -4.15 10.16
N GLN A 850 -8.04 -5.47 10.35
CA GLN A 850 -8.02 -6.47 9.28
C GLN A 850 -9.38 -6.62 8.58
N VAL A 851 -9.95 -5.51 8.17
CA VAL A 851 -11.22 -5.49 7.45
C VAL A 851 -11.02 -4.93 6.05
N SER A 852 -11.87 -5.29 5.14
CA SER A 852 -11.95 -4.64 3.83
C SER A 852 -13.23 -3.85 3.73
N SER A 853 -13.14 -2.57 3.41
CA SER A 853 -14.32 -1.74 3.12
C SER A 853 -14.79 -1.90 1.69
N ILE A 854 -13.87 -2.08 0.74
CA ILE A 854 -14.15 -2.30 -0.67
C ILE A 854 -13.16 -3.32 -1.22
N ASN A 855 -13.63 -4.34 -1.93
CA ASN A 855 -12.79 -5.26 -2.68
C ASN A 855 -12.94 -4.99 -4.18
N PHE A 856 -11.85 -5.07 -4.93
CA PHE A 856 -11.84 -4.75 -6.35
C PHE A 856 -10.87 -5.63 -7.15
N THR A 857 -11.17 -5.77 -8.43
CA THR A 857 -10.28 -6.39 -9.41
C THR A 857 -9.59 -5.34 -10.26
N GLN A 858 -8.56 -5.72 -10.99
CA GLN A 858 -7.86 -4.83 -11.91
C GLN A 858 -8.83 -4.17 -12.90
N TRP A 859 -8.72 -2.86 -13.10
CA TRP A 859 -9.53 -2.03 -14.01
C TRP A 859 -11.04 -2.02 -13.72
N GLN A 860 -11.44 -2.39 -12.51
CA GLN A 860 -12.82 -2.36 -12.07
C GLN A 860 -13.08 -1.09 -11.26
N ASP A 861 -13.90 -0.18 -11.78
CA ASP A 861 -14.46 0.92 -10.98
C ASP A 861 -15.58 0.37 -10.12
N ILE A 862 -15.44 0.47 -8.80
CA ILE A 862 -16.41 -0.10 -7.86
C ILE A 862 -16.62 0.84 -6.66
N PRO A 863 -17.88 1.23 -6.37
CA PRO A 863 -18.23 1.94 -5.15
C PRO A 863 -18.62 0.98 -4.03
N ASN A 864 -18.54 1.45 -2.81
CA ASN A 864 -19.24 0.89 -1.66
C ASN A 864 -19.63 2.02 -0.70
N LEU A 865 -20.77 1.89 -0.05
CA LEU A 865 -21.12 2.75 1.08
C LEU A 865 -20.24 2.36 2.27
N VAL A 866 -19.68 3.36 2.94
CA VAL A 866 -18.84 3.18 4.11
C VAL A 866 -19.33 4.08 5.22
N THR A 867 -19.72 3.49 6.33
CA THR A 867 -19.96 4.21 7.58
C THR A 867 -18.78 3.97 8.51
N VAL A 868 -18.15 5.04 8.96
CA VAL A 868 -16.94 4.94 9.78
C VAL A 868 -16.89 6.02 10.82
N LYS A 869 -16.46 5.67 12.04
CA LYS A 869 -16.17 6.59 13.14
C LYS A 869 -15.06 7.55 12.73
N LEU A 870 -15.19 8.82 13.09
CA LEU A 870 -14.13 9.80 12.90
C LEU A 870 -13.06 9.63 13.98
N GLY A 871 -11.82 9.62 13.54
CA GLY A 871 -10.66 9.53 14.42
C GLY A 871 -10.07 10.91 14.75
N THR A 872 -8.80 10.90 15.14
CA THR A 872 -8.06 12.10 15.52
C THR A 872 -8.20 13.21 14.48
N GLY A 873 -8.51 14.41 14.95
CA GLY A 873 -8.71 15.56 14.09
C GLY A 873 -9.97 15.50 13.21
N GLY A 874 -10.92 14.59 13.46
CA GLY A 874 -12.12 14.42 12.62
C GLY A 874 -11.79 13.87 11.24
N SER A 875 -10.86 12.95 11.18
CA SER A 875 -10.33 12.36 9.93
C SER A 875 -10.47 10.84 9.93
N VAL A 876 -10.41 10.24 8.76
CA VAL A 876 -10.31 8.79 8.56
C VAL A 876 -9.07 8.48 7.73
N ASN A 877 -8.54 7.28 7.90
CA ASN A 877 -7.45 6.76 7.07
C ASN A 877 -8.00 5.87 5.97
N LEU A 878 -7.44 6.02 4.79
CA LEU A 878 -7.73 5.24 3.60
C LEU A 878 -6.48 4.41 3.28
N TYR A 879 -6.55 3.10 3.46
CA TYR A 879 -5.44 2.19 3.19
C TYR A 879 -5.67 1.40 1.91
N ASN A 880 -4.81 1.63 0.94
CA ASN A 880 -4.85 0.90 -0.33
C ASN A 880 -4.06 -0.40 -0.23
N MET A 881 -4.75 -1.54 -0.08
CA MET A 881 -4.15 -2.87 -0.06
C MET A 881 -4.22 -3.50 -1.44
N ASN A 882 -3.41 -2.99 -2.36
CA ASN A 882 -3.28 -3.56 -3.69
C ASN A 882 -1.80 -3.58 -4.11
N ALA A 883 -1.41 -4.47 -5.01
CA ALA A 883 -0.03 -4.55 -5.50
C ALA A 883 0.33 -3.43 -6.50
N GLY A 884 -0.64 -2.58 -6.84
CA GLY A 884 -0.50 -1.46 -7.78
C GLY A 884 -1.01 -0.15 -7.20
N GLN A 885 -1.53 0.68 -8.07
CA GLN A 885 -2.09 1.99 -7.75
C GLN A 885 -3.59 2.03 -7.99
N THR A 886 -4.29 2.96 -7.34
CA THR A 886 -5.71 3.21 -7.57
C THR A 886 -6.06 4.67 -7.38
N ASN A 887 -7.09 5.14 -8.08
CA ASN A 887 -7.73 6.40 -7.74
C ASN A 887 -8.86 6.15 -6.74
N LEU A 888 -9.08 7.15 -5.90
CA LEU A 888 -10.19 7.17 -4.94
C LEU A 888 -11.08 8.38 -5.16
N VAL A 889 -12.38 8.13 -5.05
CA VAL A 889 -13.39 9.17 -4.99
C VAL A 889 -14.22 8.94 -3.72
N SER A 890 -14.57 10.01 -3.01
CA SER A 890 -15.46 9.93 -1.86
C SER A 890 -16.50 11.04 -1.90
N ASP A 891 -17.76 10.65 -1.79
CA ASP A 891 -18.91 11.53 -1.71
C ASP A 891 -19.60 11.31 -0.35
N VAL A 892 -19.71 12.35 0.47
CA VAL A 892 -20.38 12.27 1.77
C VAL A 892 -21.90 12.33 1.57
N ALA A 893 -22.63 11.49 2.33
CA ALA A 893 -24.10 11.45 2.32
C ALA A 893 -24.72 11.96 3.65
N GLY A 894 -23.93 11.97 4.72
CA GLY A 894 -24.36 12.44 6.02
C GLY A 894 -23.38 12.07 7.13
N TYR A 895 -23.71 12.41 8.35
CA TYR A 895 -22.90 12.09 9.52
C TYR A 895 -23.75 11.83 10.75
N TYR A 896 -23.19 11.14 11.74
CA TYR A 896 -23.79 10.96 13.04
C TYR A 896 -23.15 11.92 14.06
N ILE A 897 -23.97 12.48 14.91
CA ILE A 897 -23.54 13.37 15.99
C ILE A 897 -22.81 12.52 17.06
N LYS A 898 -21.67 13.02 17.61
CA LYS A 898 -20.90 12.38 18.67
C LYS A 898 -21.49 12.65 20.07
#